data_c1f9fbedfc8c3a6ee34e8a4d0ee92293
#
_entry.id   c1f9fbedfc8c3a6ee34e8a4d0ee92293
#
_cell.length_a   1.000
_cell.length_b   1.000
_cell.length_c   1.000
_cell.angle_alpha   90.00
_cell.angle_beta   90.00
_cell.angle_gamma   90.00
#
_symmetry.space_group_name_H-M   'P 1'
#
loop_
_entity.id
_entity.type
_entity.pdbx_description
1 polymer ?
#
loop_
_entity_poly.entity_id
_entity_poly.type
_entity_poly.pdbx_seq_one_letter_code
_entity_poly.pdbx_strand_id
1 'polypeptide(L)'
;MRQMIPDNSFIHQKTTIMKKYMFFCALLTALNSFAKTGDTFSDGGVTYQVIATSEGGGEVAVHSLDPSASLTDALIPSAVSDGGVLYDVTSVSPEAFKGSALRTVVLPEGVTAIERAAFQNCSLLTEVTLPSSLTSIGDFAFAGCASLTSIPLPQDVAYIGRQAFAGCASITHVAIPDGIETIGEDAFLNCSALISVSLPDNMAGVGEGMFEMCGQLEDISLPEGVQYIDSHAFSGCGALASITLPETLAGVGESAFAGCKELASVTVPQNVTGLPDGAFAYCSRLKSVTLPNSVTAIGSGVFRYDQALTHVTLPSWLETIGTGDLGGVFERCDAMTELTIPASVRKIGKMDSFPFGLNSIYVMGDVIPDGLQEMGSRNRMGEDITIYVKRSVYNEKYSSGEWNGFRVDYRIPIKMVNAKGNAVKYKTLCRDFDVDLRHSGDDLSDGTKRLSAYVVDDADGELGMVFMDEILYIPSRLMANVDGYAGEDRYVGVVVRGTPGSTYYYEIGENDYSQGAEGQWLLADAQAVSMTAHAGSNMMRGISDSAYILPAEVDSETGVAVTNYGLNNNAFRKLSGPGWMGYNRSYLPLPEKMAGTNFSMTFTDVDGTTDTIGYEAFINDCDGDDFYDLSGRRTAPTAKGVIVRKGRKVLK
;
A
#
# COMPACT_ATOMS: atom_id res chain seq x y z
N MET A 1 -14.57 -18.44 -28.85
CA MET A 1 -13.70 -18.41 -27.68
C MET A 1 -12.26 -18.20 -28.16
N ARG A 2 -11.78 -16.97 -28.11
CA ARG A 2 -10.37 -16.66 -28.35
C ARG A 2 -9.78 -16.33 -26.97
N GLN A 3 -8.90 -17.20 -26.52
CA GLN A 3 -8.01 -16.91 -25.40
C GLN A 3 -7.24 -15.64 -25.77
N MET A 4 -7.41 -14.56 -24.99
CA MET A 4 -6.47 -13.46 -24.99
C MET A 4 -5.24 -13.93 -24.21
N ILE A 5 -4.20 -14.24 -24.94
CA ILE A 5 -2.84 -14.38 -24.44
C ILE A 5 -2.42 -12.95 -24.03
N PRO A 6 -1.90 -12.73 -22.81
CA PRO A 6 -1.37 -11.42 -22.46
C PRO A 6 -0.28 -11.04 -23.45
N ASP A 7 -0.30 -9.80 -23.87
CA ASP A 7 0.57 -9.23 -24.89
C ASP A 7 2.05 -9.47 -24.53
N ASN A 8 2.66 -10.40 -25.21
CA ASN A 8 4.08 -10.76 -25.09
C ASN A 8 5.02 -9.63 -25.58
N SER A 9 4.49 -8.44 -25.89
CA SER A 9 5.28 -7.32 -26.39
C SER A 9 6.28 -6.83 -25.35
N PHE A 10 5.90 -6.86 -24.05
CA PHE A 10 6.74 -6.43 -22.92
C PHE A 10 7.92 -7.40 -22.69
N ILE A 11 7.66 -8.70 -22.78
CA ILE A 11 8.70 -9.75 -22.69
C ILE A 11 9.60 -9.71 -23.93
N HIS A 12 9.04 -9.45 -25.13
CA HIS A 12 9.82 -9.30 -26.35
C HIS A 12 10.69 -8.02 -26.36
N GLN A 13 10.20 -6.91 -25.79
CA GLN A 13 10.98 -5.68 -25.64
C GLN A 13 12.13 -5.88 -24.63
N LYS A 14 11.88 -6.51 -23.48
CA LYS A 14 12.93 -6.92 -22.51
C LYS A 14 13.99 -7.83 -23.16
N THR A 15 13.53 -8.86 -23.88
CA THR A 15 14.44 -9.80 -24.54
C THR A 15 15.26 -9.13 -25.66
N THR A 16 14.68 -8.14 -26.35
CA THR A 16 15.37 -7.40 -27.42
C THR A 16 16.37 -6.38 -26.84
N ILE A 17 16.03 -5.72 -25.75
CA ILE A 17 16.92 -4.80 -25.03
C ILE A 17 18.06 -5.61 -24.39
N MET A 18 17.77 -6.70 -23.64
CA MET A 18 18.80 -7.58 -23.10
C MET A 18 19.71 -8.19 -24.19
N LYS A 19 19.15 -8.64 -25.33
CA LYS A 19 19.98 -9.13 -26.45
C LYS A 19 20.85 -8.03 -27.06
N LYS A 20 20.37 -6.79 -27.14
CA LYS A 20 21.15 -5.66 -27.64
C LYS A 20 22.29 -5.27 -26.68
N TYR A 21 22.04 -5.31 -25.35
CA TYR A 21 23.06 -5.05 -24.33
C TYR A 21 23.99 -6.23 -24.12
N MET A 22 23.50 -7.49 -24.17
CA MET A 22 24.36 -8.68 -24.23
C MET A 22 25.25 -8.68 -25.48
N PHE A 23 24.74 -8.22 -26.63
CA PHE A 23 25.54 -8.11 -27.83
C PHE A 23 26.59 -6.98 -27.72
N PHE A 24 26.26 -5.87 -27.06
CA PHE A 24 27.20 -4.77 -26.79
C PHE A 24 28.23 -5.17 -25.73
N CYS A 25 27.83 -5.85 -24.63
CA CYS A 25 28.75 -6.42 -23.65
C CYS A 25 29.60 -7.57 -24.25
N ALA A 26 29.01 -8.43 -25.07
CA ALA A 26 29.76 -9.46 -25.80
C ALA A 26 30.72 -8.85 -26.84
N LEU A 27 30.37 -7.69 -27.43
CA LEU A 27 31.26 -6.96 -28.34
C LEU A 27 32.40 -6.26 -27.59
N LEU A 28 32.13 -5.69 -26.37
CA LEU A 28 33.20 -5.16 -25.51
C LEU A 28 34.12 -6.28 -24.96
N THR A 29 33.54 -7.42 -24.53
CA THR A 29 34.35 -8.58 -24.10
C THR A 29 35.07 -9.24 -25.27
N ALA A 30 34.45 -9.26 -26.47
CA ALA A 30 35.12 -9.76 -27.67
C ALA A 30 36.27 -8.84 -28.13
N LEU A 31 36.10 -7.50 -28.02
CA LEU A 31 37.19 -6.57 -28.33
C LEU A 31 38.37 -6.73 -27.35
N ASN A 32 38.08 -6.98 -26.05
CA ASN A 32 39.13 -7.27 -25.08
C ASN A 32 39.73 -8.69 -25.19
N SER A 33 38.96 -9.66 -25.78
CA SER A 33 39.48 -11.02 -25.99
C SER A 33 40.47 -11.16 -27.13
N PHE A 34 40.55 -10.19 -28.03
CA PHE A 34 41.46 -10.24 -29.16
C PHE A 34 42.90 -9.73 -28.86
N ALA A 35 43.12 -9.19 -27.70
CA ALA A 35 44.39 -8.55 -27.35
C ALA A 35 45.17 -9.22 -26.20
N LYS A 36 44.74 -10.37 -25.70
CA LYS A 36 45.49 -11.10 -24.66
C LYS A 36 46.66 -11.85 -25.30
N THR A 37 47.88 -11.35 -25.12
CA THR A 37 49.08 -12.06 -25.54
C THR A 37 49.36 -13.27 -24.65
N GLY A 38 48.79 -13.32 -23.44
CA GLY A 38 48.86 -14.43 -22.52
C GLY A 38 50.09 -14.46 -21.63
N ASP A 39 51.10 -13.63 -21.88
CA ASP A 39 52.28 -13.56 -21.05
C ASP A 39 51.94 -12.97 -19.68
N THR A 40 52.44 -13.59 -18.61
CA THR A 40 52.24 -13.15 -17.23
C THR A 40 53.55 -12.88 -16.52
N PHE A 41 53.57 -11.89 -15.65
CA PHE A 41 54.69 -11.59 -14.76
C PHE A 41 54.21 -11.12 -13.40
N SER A 42 55.07 -11.18 -12.38
CA SER A 42 54.67 -10.77 -11.02
C SER A 42 55.48 -9.54 -10.60
N ASP A 43 54.80 -8.61 -9.94
CA ASP A 43 55.40 -7.45 -9.28
C ASP A 43 54.64 -7.14 -7.99
N GLY A 44 55.34 -6.80 -6.90
CA GLY A 44 54.71 -6.43 -5.63
C GLY A 44 53.82 -7.50 -5.00
N GLY A 45 53.95 -8.79 -5.35
CA GLY A 45 53.07 -9.88 -4.86
C GLY A 45 51.78 -10.05 -5.65
N VAL A 46 51.64 -9.36 -6.78
CA VAL A 46 50.50 -9.43 -7.71
C VAL A 46 51.01 -9.92 -9.06
N THR A 47 50.29 -10.81 -9.69
CA THR A 47 50.55 -11.29 -11.05
C THR A 47 49.72 -10.50 -12.05
N TYR A 48 50.35 -10.02 -13.09
CA TYR A 48 49.76 -9.25 -14.19
C TYR A 48 49.80 -10.05 -15.47
N GLN A 49 48.78 -9.89 -16.31
CA GLN A 49 48.72 -10.48 -17.64
C GLN A 49 48.74 -9.37 -18.70
N VAL A 50 49.59 -9.49 -19.68
CA VAL A 50 49.65 -8.57 -20.82
C VAL A 50 48.39 -8.77 -21.70
N ILE A 51 47.59 -7.73 -21.87
CA ILE A 51 46.37 -7.77 -22.66
C ILE A 51 46.45 -7.01 -23.98
N ALA A 52 47.33 -6.01 -24.02
CA ALA A 52 47.63 -5.28 -25.27
C ALA A 52 49.11 -4.90 -25.30
N THR A 53 49.69 -4.83 -26.51
CA THR A 53 51.05 -4.40 -26.75
C THR A 53 51.11 -3.26 -27.76
N SER A 54 51.97 -2.24 -27.52
CA SER A 54 52.24 -1.13 -28.40
C SER A 54 53.77 -0.89 -28.51
N GLU A 55 54.21 -0.03 -29.46
CA GLU A 55 55.65 0.35 -29.53
C GLU A 55 56.07 1.03 -28.21
N GLY A 56 56.87 0.33 -27.40
CA GLY A 56 57.46 0.85 -26.16
C GLY A 56 56.65 0.63 -24.88
N GLY A 57 55.50 -0.12 -24.95
CA GLY A 57 54.68 -0.39 -23.78
C GLY A 57 53.48 -1.28 -24.11
N GLY A 58 52.43 -1.14 -23.31
CA GLY A 58 51.19 -1.90 -23.50
C GLY A 58 50.24 -1.75 -22.32
N GLU A 59 49.27 -2.63 -22.27
CA GLU A 59 48.27 -2.70 -21.20
C GLU A 59 48.31 -4.07 -20.53
N VAL A 60 48.10 -4.06 -19.22
CA VAL A 60 47.99 -5.30 -18.42
C VAL A 60 46.69 -5.29 -17.60
N ALA A 61 46.18 -6.48 -17.37
CA ALA A 61 45.19 -6.71 -16.35
C ALA A 61 45.82 -7.28 -15.08
N VAL A 62 45.31 -6.93 -13.91
CA VAL A 62 45.62 -7.65 -12.67
C VAL A 62 45.06 -9.06 -12.80
N HIS A 63 45.90 -10.08 -12.77
CA HIS A 63 45.54 -11.46 -13.08
C HIS A 63 45.24 -12.33 -11.85
N SER A 64 46.14 -12.26 -10.84
CA SER A 64 45.97 -13.01 -9.59
C SER A 64 46.94 -12.48 -8.51
N LEU A 65 46.76 -12.93 -7.27
CA LEU A 65 47.82 -12.82 -6.28
C LEU A 65 48.93 -13.83 -6.56
N ASP A 66 50.19 -13.45 -6.29
CA ASP A 66 51.27 -14.41 -6.26
C ASP A 66 51.02 -15.42 -5.12
N PRO A 67 50.95 -16.73 -5.40
CA PRO A 67 50.68 -17.74 -4.38
C PRO A 67 51.70 -17.77 -3.23
N SER A 68 52.89 -17.19 -3.45
CA SER A 68 53.94 -17.08 -2.42
C SER A 68 53.81 -15.82 -1.54
N ALA A 69 52.98 -14.86 -1.98
CA ALA A 69 52.77 -13.61 -1.26
C ALA A 69 51.63 -13.75 -0.23
N SER A 70 51.90 -13.39 1.03
CA SER A 70 50.87 -13.35 2.08
C SER A 70 50.34 -11.93 2.25
N LEU A 71 49.74 -11.37 1.17
CA LEU A 71 49.22 -10.01 1.17
C LEU A 71 47.88 -9.95 1.92
N THR A 72 47.79 -9.00 2.85
CA THR A 72 46.51 -8.59 3.47
C THR A 72 45.98 -7.27 2.91
N ASP A 73 46.86 -6.49 2.28
CA ASP A 73 46.59 -5.19 1.72
C ASP A 73 47.25 -5.10 0.35
N ALA A 74 46.54 -4.67 -0.66
CA ALA A 74 47.01 -4.55 -2.04
C ALA A 74 46.89 -3.11 -2.53
N LEU A 75 48.05 -2.48 -2.78
CA LEU A 75 48.11 -1.20 -3.50
C LEU A 75 48.56 -1.48 -4.93
N ILE A 76 47.62 -1.45 -5.87
CA ILE A 76 47.90 -1.71 -7.28
C ILE A 76 48.45 -0.42 -7.92
N PRO A 77 49.64 -0.44 -8.51
CA PRO A 77 50.20 0.72 -9.19
C PRO A 77 49.51 1.00 -10.52
N SER A 78 49.53 2.24 -11.02
CA SER A 78 48.96 2.61 -12.33
C SER A 78 49.76 2.03 -13.51
N ALA A 79 51.01 1.70 -13.31
CA ALA A 79 51.83 1.04 -14.31
C ALA A 79 52.84 0.10 -13.65
N VAL A 80 53.17 -0.98 -14.33
CA VAL A 80 54.16 -1.99 -13.92
C VAL A 80 55.17 -2.25 -15.01
N SER A 81 56.36 -2.76 -14.64
CA SER A 81 57.41 -2.99 -15.61
C SER A 81 57.83 -4.45 -15.67
N ASP A 82 57.93 -5.01 -16.87
CA ASP A 82 58.52 -6.31 -17.13
C ASP A 82 59.64 -6.17 -18.17
N GLY A 83 60.86 -6.64 -17.82
CA GLY A 83 62.01 -6.56 -18.71
C GLY A 83 62.42 -5.17 -19.17
N GLY A 84 61.98 -4.10 -18.47
CA GLY A 84 62.22 -2.70 -18.82
C GLY A 84 61.17 -2.10 -19.75
N VAL A 85 60.12 -2.84 -20.09
CA VAL A 85 58.93 -2.38 -20.79
C VAL A 85 57.88 -1.97 -19.77
N LEU A 86 57.29 -0.79 -19.92
CA LEU A 86 56.23 -0.27 -19.04
C LEU A 86 54.85 -0.63 -19.59
N TYR A 87 53.99 -1.11 -18.69
CA TYR A 87 52.61 -1.49 -19.00
C TYR A 87 51.64 -0.73 -18.09
N ASP A 88 50.63 -0.11 -18.66
CA ASP A 88 49.57 0.52 -17.91
C ASP A 88 48.60 -0.53 -17.37
N VAL A 89 48.15 -0.40 -16.11
CA VAL A 89 47.17 -1.28 -15.50
C VAL A 89 45.75 -0.75 -15.81
N THR A 90 44.98 -1.45 -16.66
CA THR A 90 43.71 -0.95 -17.19
C THR A 90 42.51 -1.79 -16.78
N SER A 91 42.70 -2.99 -16.20
CA SER A 91 41.58 -3.82 -15.72
C SER A 91 41.98 -4.81 -14.63
N VAL A 92 40.96 -5.39 -13.97
CA VAL A 92 41.10 -6.51 -13.04
C VAL A 92 40.46 -7.73 -13.69
N SER A 93 41.25 -8.77 -13.94
CA SER A 93 40.84 -10.00 -14.63
C SER A 93 39.78 -10.79 -13.88
N PRO A 94 39.00 -11.65 -14.58
CA PRO A 94 38.07 -12.57 -13.92
C PRO A 94 38.79 -13.37 -12.82
N GLU A 95 38.12 -13.44 -11.65
CA GLU A 95 38.57 -14.24 -10.48
C GLU A 95 39.95 -13.83 -9.90
N ALA A 96 40.51 -12.68 -10.25
CA ALA A 96 41.86 -12.28 -9.90
C ALA A 96 42.18 -12.35 -8.39
N PHE A 97 41.25 -11.94 -7.54
CA PHE A 97 41.40 -11.95 -6.08
C PHE A 97 40.41 -12.90 -5.39
N LYS A 98 39.70 -13.73 -6.13
CA LYS A 98 38.65 -14.60 -5.61
C LYS A 98 39.12 -15.42 -4.39
N GLY A 99 38.35 -15.28 -3.28
CA GLY A 99 38.60 -15.99 -2.03
C GLY A 99 39.88 -15.58 -1.31
N SER A 100 40.48 -14.46 -1.69
CA SER A 100 41.72 -13.96 -1.05
C SER A 100 41.48 -13.47 0.39
N ALA A 101 42.55 -13.42 1.16
CA ALA A 101 42.54 -12.89 2.54
C ALA A 101 42.79 -11.36 2.60
N LEU A 102 42.68 -10.66 1.49
CA LEU A 102 42.82 -9.20 1.42
C LEU A 102 41.83 -8.50 2.33
N ARG A 103 42.29 -7.47 3.02
CA ARG A 103 41.52 -6.57 3.85
C ARG A 103 41.23 -5.25 3.17
N THR A 104 42.24 -4.73 2.46
CA THR A 104 42.12 -3.48 1.70
C THR A 104 42.69 -3.64 0.30
N VAL A 105 42.07 -2.97 -0.67
CA VAL A 105 42.55 -2.90 -2.04
C VAL A 105 42.39 -1.47 -2.55
N VAL A 106 43.48 -0.94 -3.13
CA VAL A 106 43.44 0.35 -3.83
C VAL A 106 43.73 0.09 -5.30
N LEU A 107 42.76 0.38 -6.15
CA LEU A 107 42.86 0.32 -7.60
C LEU A 107 43.28 1.69 -8.14
N PRO A 108 44.22 1.74 -9.12
CA PRO A 108 44.76 3.00 -9.63
C PRO A 108 43.80 3.63 -10.65
N GLU A 109 43.97 4.94 -10.89
CA GLU A 109 43.42 5.59 -12.08
C GLU A 109 43.94 4.90 -13.34
N GLY A 110 43.07 4.79 -14.36
CA GLY A 110 43.29 4.04 -15.60
C GLY A 110 42.60 2.67 -15.62
N VAL A 111 42.24 2.10 -14.45
CA VAL A 111 41.40 0.90 -14.42
C VAL A 111 39.96 1.25 -14.81
N THR A 112 39.51 0.66 -15.90
CA THR A 112 38.16 0.90 -16.47
C THR A 112 37.17 -0.23 -16.20
N ALA A 113 37.69 -1.45 -15.90
CA ALA A 113 36.83 -2.61 -15.68
C ALA A 113 37.31 -3.49 -14.52
N ILE A 114 36.37 -3.93 -13.69
CA ILE A 114 36.53 -5.03 -12.74
C ILE A 114 35.72 -6.19 -13.31
N GLU A 115 36.38 -7.24 -13.71
CA GLU A 115 35.79 -8.35 -14.45
C GLU A 115 35.04 -9.33 -13.53
N ARG A 116 34.37 -10.32 -14.15
CA ARG A 116 33.55 -11.32 -13.49
C ARG A 116 34.27 -11.96 -12.28
N ALA A 117 33.59 -11.98 -11.11
CA ALA A 117 34.02 -12.64 -9.88
C ALA A 117 35.41 -12.19 -9.35
N ALA A 118 35.91 -11.01 -9.76
CA ALA A 118 37.28 -10.55 -9.45
C ALA A 118 37.61 -10.59 -7.95
N PHE A 119 36.64 -10.22 -7.09
CA PHE A 119 36.79 -10.26 -5.62
C PHE A 119 35.76 -11.22 -4.97
N GLN A 120 35.22 -12.17 -5.73
CA GLN A 120 34.22 -13.09 -5.19
C GLN A 120 34.71 -13.82 -3.95
N ASN A 121 33.91 -13.82 -2.86
CA ASN A 121 34.22 -14.46 -1.58
C ASN A 121 35.49 -13.92 -0.86
N CYS A 122 35.87 -12.67 -1.11
CA CYS A 122 36.87 -11.99 -0.30
C CYS A 122 36.23 -11.57 1.04
N SER A 123 35.93 -12.53 1.89
CA SER A 123 35.15 -12.34 3.11
C SER A 123 35.79 -11.43 4.17
N LEU A 124 37.09 -11.19 4.09
CA LEU A 124 37.86 -10.30 4.98
C LEU A 124 38.03 -8.89 4.39
N LEU A 125 37.63 -8.63 3.15
CA LEU A 125 37.75 -7.34 2.49
C LEU A 125 36.85 -6.32 3.17
N THR A 126 37.45 -5.31 3.80
CA THR A 126 36.73 -4.25 4.53
C THR A 126 36.58 -2.97 3.73
N GLU A 127 37.55 -2.72 2.83
CA GLU A 127 37.63 -1.48 2.05
C GLU A 127 38.19 -1.74 0.65
N VAL A 128 37.58 -1.11 -0.35
CA VAL A 128 38.12 -1.02 -1.71
C VAL A 128 38.02 0.42 -2.19
N THR A 129 39.16 0.96 -2.67
CA THR A 129 39.22 2.26 -3.34
C THR A 129 39.10 2.04 -4.84
N LEU A 130 38.01 2.55 -5.41
CA LEU A 130 37.73 2.48 -6.84
C LEU A 130 38.21 3.77 -7.53
N PRO A 131 38.84 3.67 -8.73
CA PRO A 131 39.29 4.85 -9.47
C PRO A 131 38.11 5.56 -10.17
N SER A 132 38.26 6.85 -10.45
CA SER A 132 37.25 7.63 -11.19
C SER A 132 37.09 7.17 -12.64
N SER A 133 38.08 6.50 -13.21
CA SER A 133 38.07 5.92 -14.56
C SER A 133 37.21 4.65 -14.70
N LEU A 134 36.70 4.07 -13.58
CA LEU A 134 35.94 2.82 -13.61
C LEU A 134 34.58 3.01 -14.28
N THR A 135 34.30 2.21 -15.31
CA THR A 135 33.04 2.23 -16.05
C THR A 135 32.22 0.96 -15.91
N SER A 136 32.86 -0.17 -15.50
CA SER A 136 32.20 -1.48 -15.47
C SER A 136 32.61 -2.30 -14.26
N ILE A 137 31.60 -2.89 -13.59
CA ILE A 137 31.74 -3.87 -12.52
C ILE A 137 31.01 -5.14 -12.98
N GLY A 138 31.76 -6.23 -13.18
CA GLY A 138 31.29 -7.47 -13.77
C GLY A 138 30.43 -8.33 -12.84
N ASP A 139 29.87 -9.41 -13.38
CA ASP A 139 29.06 -10.35 -12.64
C ASP A 139 29.81 -10.93 -11.45
N PHE A 140 29.15 -11.00 -10.27
CA PHE A 140 29.72 -11.55 -9.03
C PHE A 140 30.98 -10.83 -8.55
N ALA A 141 31.32 -9.65 -9.07
CA ALA A 141 32.64 -9.04 -8.86
C ALA A 141 33.02 -8.94 -7.37
N PHE A 142 32.08 -8.56 -6.50
CA PHE A 142 32.25 -8.50 -5.04
C PHE A 142 31.33 -9.46 -4.28
N ALA A 143 30.74 -10.45 -4.95
CA ALA A 143 29.80 -11.36 -4.30
C ALA A 143 30.47 -12.07 -3.11
N GLY A 144 29.81 -12.03 -1.93
CA GLY A 144 30.32 -12.65 -0.71
C GLY A 144 31.45 -11.89 -0.02
N CYS A 145 31.68 -10.61 -0.34
CA CYS A 145 32.58 -9.71 0.41
C CYS A 145 31.89 -9.26 1.71
N ALA A 146 31.64 -10.20 2.62
CA ALA A 146 30.78 -10.01 3.79
C ALA A 146 31.25 -8.92 4.77
N SER A 147 32.53 -8.59 4.80
CA SER A 147 33.09 -7.54 5.67
C SER A 147 33.18 -6.16 5.01
N LEU A 148 32.85 -6.04 3.72
CA LEU A 148 32.92 -4.76 2.99
C LEU A 148 31.87 -3.80 3.55
N THR A 149 32.33 -2.66 4.11
CA THR A 149 31.45 -1.73 4.84
C THR A 149 30.87 -0.63 3.97
N SER A 150 31.52 -0.30 2.86
CA SER A 150 31.07 0.70 1.90
C SER A 150 31.61 0.43 0.51
N ILE A 151 30.93 0.89 -0.50
CA ILE A 151 31.34 0.85 -1.90
C ILE A 151 30.97 2.19 -2.58
N PRO A 152 31.88 3.19 -2.55
CA PRO A 152 31.65 4.47 -3.22
C PRO A 152 31.80 4.28 -4.74
N LEU A 153 30.67 4.11 -5.44
CA LEU A 153 30.64 3.92 -6.89
C LEU A 153 31.02 5.23 -7.59
N PRO A 154 32.02 5.23 -8.50
CA PRO A 154 32.35 6.38 -9.35
C PRO A 154 31.20 6.80 -10.25
N GLN A 155 31.16 8.09 -10.61
CA GLN A 155 30.06 8.66 -11.42
C GLN A 155 29.98 8.10 -12.86
N ASP A 156 31.12 7.65 -13.41
CA ASP A 156 31.22 7.12 -14.76
C ASP A 156 30.90 5.61 -14.85
N VAL A 157 30.50 4.96 -13.74
CA VAL A 157 30.06 3.56 -13.77
C VAL A 157 28.75 3.44 -14.52
N ALA A 158 28.80 2.81 -15.68
CA ALA A 158 27.64 2.57 -16.54
C ALA A 158 27.06 1.15 -16.40
N TYR A 159 27.85 0.19 -15.93
CA TYR A 159 27.45 -1.21 -15.83
C TYR A 159 27.79 -1.82 -14.47
N ILE A 160 26.77 -2.43 -13.83
CA ILE A 160 26.90 -3.29 -12.66
C ILE A 160 26.31 -4.65 -13.03
N GLY A 161 27.12 -5.71 -12.95
CA GLY A 161 26.75 -7.06 -13.36
C GLY A 161 25.80 -7.77 -12.39
N ARG A 162 25.34 -8.94 -12.84
CA ARG A 162 24.50 -9.84 -12.02
C ARG A 162 25.21 -10.20 -10.74
N GLN A 163 24.49 -10.09 -9.58
CA GLN A 163 25.00 -10.44 -8.24
C GLN A 163 26.33 -9.76 -7.89
N ALA A 164 26.62 -8.60 -8.46
CA ALA A 164 27.91 -7.94 -8.30
C ALA A 164 28.29 -7.71 -6.83
N PHE A 165 27.32 -7.39 -5.98
CA PHE A 165 27.47 -7.16 -4.54
C PHE A 165 26.67 -8.12 -3.68
N ALA A 166 26.19 -9.24 -4.25
CA ALA A 166 25.40 -10.21 -3.51
C ALA A 166 26.12 -10.71 -2.25
N GLY A 167 25.45 -10.66 -1.09
CA GLY A 167 26.04 -11.09 0.18
C GLY A 167 27.11 -10.18 0.77
N CYS A 168 27.19 -8.91 0.35
CA CYS A 168 27.97 -7.88 1.02
C CYS A 168 27.27 -7.43 2.31
N ALA A 169 27.27 -8.30 3.30
CA ALA A 169 26.42 -8.21 4.48
C ALA A 169 26.71 -7.04 5.43
N SER A 170 27.83 -6.33 5.24
CA SER A 170 28.24 -5.18 6.08
C SER A 170 28.06 -3.82 5.40
N ILE A 171 27.70 -3.76 4.11
CA ILE A 171 27.41 -2.50 3.43
C ILE A 171 26.14 -1.90 4.03
N THR A 172 26.23 -0.62 4.46
CA THR A 172 25.09 0.07 5.11
C THR A 172 24.40 1.07 4.20
N HIS A 173 25.11 1.65 3.24
CA HIS A 173 24.60 2.66 2.33
C HIS A 173 25.19 2.48 0.94
N VAL A 174 24.37 2.68 -0.09
CA VAL A 174 24.79 2.67 -1.49
C VAL A 174 24.19 3.88 -2.20
N ALA A 175 25.02 4.60 -2.95
CA ALA A 175 24.58 5.61 -3.90
C ALA A 175 24.85 5.10 -5.32
N ILE A 176 23.81 4.86 -6.08
CA ILE A 176 23.92 4.45 -7.49
C ILE A 176 24.07 5.71 -8.33
N PRO A 177 25.12 5.83 -9.18
CA PRO A 177 25.40 7.03 -9.94
C PRO A 177 24.40 7.25 -11.09
N ASP A 178 24.18 8.51 -11.47
CA ASP A 178 23.28 8.90 -12.57
C ASP A 178 23.73 8.38 -13.95
N GLY A 179 25.02 8.06 -14.09
CA GLY A 179 25.59 7.48 -15.32
C GLY A 179 25.25 6.01 -15.56
N ILE A 180 24.56 5.36 -14.61
CA ILE A 180 24.26 3.93 -14.71
C ILE A 180 23.30 3.65 -15.88
N GLU A 181 23.68 2.71 -16.74
CA GLU A 181 22.86 2.24 -17.87
C GLU A 181 22.24 0.87 -17.57
N THR A 182 22.93 0.03 -16.81
CA THR A 182 22.48 -1.34 -16.53
C THR A 182 22.91 -1.79 -15.15
N ILE A 183 21.93 -2.34 -14.40
CA ILE A 183 22.15 -3.08 -13.15
C ILE A 183 21.62 -4.49 -13.37
N GLY A 184 22.45 -5.48 -13.14
CA GLY A 184 22.10 -6.89 -13.28
C GLY A 184 21.16 -7.40 -12.19
N GLU A 185 20.56 -8.57 -12.45
CA GLU A 185 19.71 -9.27 -11.49
C GLU A 185 20.47 -9.53 -10.18
N ASP A 186 19.76 -9.46 -9.03
CA ASP A 186 20.30 -9.75 -7.70
C ASP A 186 21.53 -8.89 -7.30
N ALA A 187 21.72 -7.73 -7.90
CA ALA A 187 22.95 -6.97 -7.74
C ALA A 187 23.34 -6.72 -6.28
N PHE A 188 22.37 -6.49 -5.40
CA PHE A 188 22.54 -6.29 -3.96
C PHE A 188 21.83 -7.35 -3.12
N LEU A 189 21.58 -8.54 -3.69
CA LEU A 189 20.95 -9.66 -2.99
C LEU A 189 21.63 -9.90 -1.63
N ASN A 190 20.83 -10.00 -0.54
CA ASN A 190 21.32 -10.31 0.81
C ASN A 190 22.41 -9.35 1.33
N CYS A 191 22.37 -8.07 0.96
CA CYS A 191 23.11 -7.00 1.64
C CYS A 191 22.38 -6.70 2.97
N SER A 192 22.47 -7.61 3.94
CA SER A 192 21.60 -7.66 5.10
C SER A 192 21.71 -6.47 6.07
N ALA A 193 22.82 -5.71 6.04
CA ALA A 193 22.99 -4.49 6.83
C ALA A 193 22.65 -3.20 6.05
N LEU A 194 22.23 -3.30 4.78
CA LEU A 194 21.90 -2.14 3.95
C LEU A 194 20.69 -1.41 4.53
N ILE A 195 20.87 -0.13 4.90
CA ILE A 195 19.87 0.71 5.56
C ILE A 195 19.17 1.61 4.54
N SER A 196 19.96 2.21 3.62
CA SER A 196 19.40 3.12 2.61
C SER A 196 20.12 3.02 1.28
N VAL A 197 19.37 3.31 0.21
CA VAL A 197 19.86 3.36 -1.17
C VAL A 197 19.41 4.66 -1.82
N SER A 198 20.35 5.37 -2.46
CA SER A 198 20.03 6.47 -3.37
C SER A 198 19.99 5.96 -4.79
N LEU A 199 18.85 6.07 -5.46
CA LEU A 199 18.65 5.67 -6.84
C LEU A 199 18.77 6.89 -7.78
N PRO A 200 19.27 6.71 -9.02
CA PRO A 200 19.37 7.78 -10.01
C PRO A 200 17.99 8.16 -10.55
N ASP A 201 17.78 9.45 -10.84
CA ASP A 201 16.50 9.98 -11.33
C ASP A 201 16.02 9.39 -12.67
N ASN A 202 16.95 8.90 -13.50
CA ASN A 202 16.66 8.32 -14.81
C ASN A 202 16.35 6.81 -14.77
N MET A 203 16.21 6.21 -13.60
CA MET A 203 15.96 4.78 -13.46
C MET A 203 14.57 4.41 -13.96
N ALA A 204 14.51 3.51 -14.95
CA ALA A 204 13.25 3.04 -15.53
C ALA A 204 12.56 1.93 -14.75
N GLY A 205 13.28 1.22 -13.87
CA GLY A 205 12.70 0.14 -13.06
C GLY A 205 13.69 -0.48 -12.09
N VAL A 206 13.15 -1.16 -11.07
CA VAL A 206 13.92 -1.95 -10.11
C VAL A 206 13.96 -3.40 -10.59
N GLY A 207 15.15 -3.91 -10.88
CA GLY A 207 15.35 -5.24 -11.47
C GLY A 207 15.05 -6.40 -10.52
N GLU A 208 14.99 -7.62 -11.10
CA GLU A 208 14.72 -8.86 -10.37
C GLU A 208 15.72 -9.05 -9.22
N GLY A 209 15.19 -9.34 -8.02
CA GLY A 209 15.96 -9.60 -6.80
C GLY A 209 16.93 -8.49 -6.36
N MET A 210 16.87 -7.29 -6.97
CA MET A 210 17.89 -6.26 -6.79
C MET A 210 18.25 -6.00 -5.32
N PHE A 211 17.24 -5.95 -4.43
CA PHE A 211 17.40 -5.75 -2.99
C PHE A 211 16.83 -6.91 -2.17
N GLU A 212 16.72 -8.11 -2.78
CA GLU A 212 16.19 -9.26 -2.07
C GLU A 212 17.00 -9.56 -0.81
N MET A 213 16.31 -9.83 0.31
CA MET A 213 16.92 -10.12 1.63
C MET A 213 17.79 -8.97 2.22
N CYS A 214 17.59 -7.72 1.77
CA CYS A 214 18.15 -6.54 2.41
C CYS A 214 17.34 -6.21 3.69
N GLY A 215 17.48 -7.04 4.71
CA GLY A 215 16.59 -7.07 5.88
C GLY A 215 16.58 -5.80 6.74
N GLN A 216 17.59 -4.93 6.64
CA GLN A 216 17.68 -3.65 7.35
C GLN A 216 17.38 -2.45 6.46
N LEU A 217 16.93 -2.64 5.21
CA LEU A 217 16.55 -1.53 4.33
C LEU A 217 15.31 -0.83 4.90
N GLU A 218 15.50 0.38 5.43
CA GLU A 218 14.47 1.19 6.08
C GLU A 218 13.89 2.24 5.15
N ASP A 219 14.74 2.83 4.29
CA ASP A 219 14.38 3.97 3.45
C ASP A 219 14.92 3.80 2.02
N ILE A 220 14.00 3.94 1.07
CA ILE A 220 14.29 4.01 -0.35
C ILE A 220 13.25 4.89 -1.05
N SER A 221 13.72 5.87 -1.82
CA SER A 221 12.88 6.72 -2.65
C SER A 221 12.95 6.23 -4.10
N LEU A 222 11.80 5.85 -4.65
CA LEU A 222 11.70 5.47 -6.07
C LEU A 222 11.51 6.74 -6.92
N PRO A 223 12.35 6.93 -7.96
CA PRO A 223 12.18 8.04 -8.90
C PRO A 223 10.85 7.97 -9.66
N GLU A 224 10.29 9.12 -10.02
CA GLU A 224 9.04 9.21 -10.80
C GLU A 224 9.12 8.56 -12.19
N GLY A 225 10.31 8.24 -12.69
CA GLY A 225 10.52 7.54 -13.97
C GLY A 225 10.32 6.02 -13.91
N VAL A 226 10.21 5.44 -12.71
CA VAL A 226 10.11 3.99 -12.52
C VAL A 226 8.78 3.47 -13.04
N GLN A 227 8.85 2.56 -14.01
CA GLN A 227 7.69 1.93 -14.66
C GLN A 227 7.43 0.50 -14.20
N TYR A 228 8.43 -0.19 -13.63
CA TYR A 228 8.29 -1.56 -13.17
C TYR A 228 9.17 -1.83 -11.94
N ILE A 229 8.67 -2.71 -11.09
CA ILE A 229 9.39 -3.35 -9.99
C ILE A 229 9.31 -4.84 -10.28
N ASP A 230 10.44 -5.47 -10.59
CA ASP A 230 10.48 -6.86 -11.01
C ASP A 230 10.31 -7.84 -9.84
N SER A 231 10.26 -9.15 -10.18
CA SER A 231 10.06 -10.21 -9.20
C SER A 231 11.12 -10.17 -8.12
N HIS A 232 10.70 -10.38 -6.87
CA HIS A 232 11.55 -10.42 -5.67
C HIS A 232 12.35 -9.14 -5.38
N ALA A 233 12.13 -8.03 -6.09
CA ALA A 233 12.98 -6.83 -6.02
C ALA A 233 13.22 -6.32 -4.58
N PHE A 234 12.22 -6.38 -3.69
CA PHE A 234 12.28 -6.02 -2.27
C PHE A 234 11.88 -7.18 -1.35
N SER A 235 11.90 -8.43 -1.86
CA SER A 235 11.54 -9.60 -1.06
C SER A 235 12.45 -9.71 0.16
N GLY A 236 11.87 -9.81 1.36
CA GLY A 236 12.64 -9.92 2.60
C GLY A 236 13.24 -8.60 3.12
N CYS A 237 12.89 -7.44 2.58
CA CYS A 237 13.24 -6.12 3.14
C CYS A 237 12.43 -5.86 4.41
N GLY A 238 12.78 -6.59 5.49
CA GLY A 238 11.97 -6.68 6.70
C GLY A 238 11.79 -5.38 7.47
N ALA A 239 12.73 -4.43 7.35
CA ALA A 239 12.70 -3.14 8.03
C ALA A 239 11.98 -2.04 7.23
N LEU A 240 11.62 -2.29 5.95
CA LEU A 240 10.95 -1.32 5.09
C LEU A 240 9.55 -1.00 5.64
N ALA A 241 9.40 0.17 6.27
CA ALA A 241 8.17 0.54 6.95
C ALA A 241 7.17 1.26 6.04
N SER A 242 7.64 1.91 5.01
CA SER A 242 6.82 2.60 4.00
C SER A 242 7.55 2.65 2.66
N ILE A 243 6.79 2.71 1.58
CA ILE A 243 7.29 2.96 0.23
C ILE A 243 6.26 3.75 -0.55
N THR A 244 6.70 4.78 -1.26
CA THR A 244 5.86 5.51 -2.20
C THR A 244 6.10 4.95 -3.60
N LEU A 245 5.04 4.41 -4.20
CA LEU A 245 5.08 3.90 -5.57
C LEU A 245 4.76 5.06 -6.53
N PRO A 246 5.61 5.36 -7.53
CA PRO A 246 5.39 6.47 -8.44
C PRO A 246 4.18 6.22 -9.36
N GLU A 247 3.49 7.28 -9.77
CA GLU A 247 2.32 7.19 -10.65
C GLU A 247 2.64 6.61 -12.05
N THR A 248 3.90 6.62 -12.44
CA THR A 248 4.38 5.99 -13.68
C THR A 248 4.47 4.47 -13.61
N LEU A 249 4.39 3.88 -12.40
CA LEU A 249 4.51 2.43 -12.20
C LEU A 249 3.36 1.70 -12.90
N ALA A 250 3.70 0.82 -13.84
CA ALA A 250 2.75 0.02 -14.62
C ALA A 250 2.77 -1.46 -14.25
N GLY A 251 3.80 -1.94 -13.55
CA GLY A 251 3.92 -3.35 -13.20
C GLY A 251 4.65 -3.60 -11.89
N VAL A 252 4.13 -4.58 -11.14
CA VAL A 252 4.75 -5.17 -9.96
C VAL A 252 5.00 -6.63 -10.24
N GLY A 253 6.17 -7.16 -9.92
CA GLY A 253 6.57 -8.54 -10.14
C GLY A 253 6.10 -9.50 -9.04
N GLU A 254 6.25 -10.81 -9.30
CA GLU A 254 5.94 -11.86 -8.33
C GLU A 254 6.78 -11.68 -7.06
N SER A 255 6.11 -11.76 -5.89
CA SER A 255 6.76 -11.65 -4.57
C SER A 255 7.61 -10.37 -4.38
N ALA A 256 7.35 -9.30 -5.14
CA ALA A 256 8.19 -8.11 -5.16
C ALA A 256 8.40 -7.48 -3.79
N PHE A 257 7.38 -7.51 -2.91
CA PHE A 257 7.43 -7.00 -1.54
C PHE A 257 7.20 -8.09 -0.50
N ALA A 258 7.36 -9.37 -0.88
CA ALA A 258 7.13 -10.47 0.06
C ALA A 258 8.06 -10.37 1.28
N GLY A 259 7.52 -10.45 2.50
CA GLY A 259 8.32 -10.39 3.72
C GLY A 259 8.78 -8.99 4.13
N CYS A 260 8.22 -7.91 3.59
CA CYS A 260 8.38 -6.55 4.09
C CYS A 260 7.57 -6.40 5.40
N LYS A 261 8.10 -6.95 6.50
CA LYS A 261 7.36 -7.16 7.76
C LYS A 261 6.92 -5.88 8.45
N GLU A 262 7.67 -4.80 8.28
CA GLU A 262 7.36 -3.49 8.89
C GLU A 262 6.47 -2.62 7.99
N LEU A 263 6.22 -3.01 6.72
CA LEU A 263 5.39 -2.26 5.79
C LEU A 263 3.97 -2.12 6.36
N ALA A 264 3.55 -0.88 6.62
CA ALA A 264 2.29 -0.60 7.31
C ALA A 264 1.13 -0.32 6.37
N SER A 265 1.41 0.29 5.22
CA SER A 265 0.42 0.60 4.18
C SER A 265 1.09 0.72 2.82
N VAL A 266 0.31 0.49 1.77
CA VAL A 266 0.73 0.71 0.38
C VAL A 266 -0.44 1.24 -0.46
N THR A 267 -0.15 2.20 -1.33
CA THR A 267 -1.08 2.67 -2.37
C THR A 267 -0.54 2.21 -3.72
N VAL A 268 -1.34 1.42 -4.43
CA VAL A 268 -0.99 0.92 -5.76
C VAL A 268 -1.43 1.95 -6.81
N PRO A 269 -0.53 2.42 -7.70
CA PRO A 269 -0.85 3.44 -8.70
C PRO A 269 -1.85 2.99 -9.77
N GLN A 270 -2.51 3.96 -10.42
CA GLN A 270 -3.58 3.74 -11.39
C GLN A 270 -3.15 3.00 -12.67
N ASN A 271 -1.87 2.95 -12.99
CA ASN A 271 -1.37 2.26 -14.18
C ASN A 271 -1.13 0.75 -13.96
N VAL A 272 -1.18 0.28 -12.70
CA VAL A 272 -1.05 -1.15 -12.39
C VAL A 272 -2.38 -1.85 -12.67
N THR A 273 -2.35 -2.88 -13.52
CA THR A 273 -3.55 -3.61 -13.98
C THR A 273 -3.77 -4.96 -13.32
N GLY A 274 -2.82 -5.43 -12.53
CA GLY A 274 -2.92 -6.68 -11.79
C GLY A 274 -1.82 -6.82 -10.74
N LEU A 275 -2.09 -7.62 -9.72
CA LEU A 275 -1.11 -8.01 -8.72
C LEU A 275 -0.75 -9.47 -8.93
N PRO A 276 0.52 -9.81 -9.18
CA PRO A 276 0.97 -11.17 -9.37
C PRO A 276 1.06 -11.93 -8.04
N ASP A 277 1.34 -13.25 -8.14
CA ASP A 277 1.43 -14.15 -7.01
C ASP A 277 2.38 -13.63 -5.93
N GLY A 278 1.91 -13.65 -4.68
CA GLY A 278 2.72 -13.32 -3.51
C GLY A 278 3.22 -11.87 -3.39
N ALA A 279 2.77 -10.93 -4.22
CA ALA A 279 3.35 -9.59 -4.34
C ALA A 279 3.58 -8.88 -3.00
N PHE A 280 2.69 -9.04 -2.02
CA PHE A 280 2.78 -8.47 -0.67
C PHE A 280 2.75 -9.55 0.44
N ALA A 281 2.96 -10.83 0.11
CA ALA A 281 2.89 -11.89 1.09
C ALA A 281 3.84 -11.69 2.29
N TYR A 282 3.42 -12.11 3.49
CA TYR A 282 4.22 -12.04 4.73
C TYR A 282 4.56 -10.61 5.20
N CYS A 283 3.79 -9.60 4.80
CA CYS A 283 3.86 -8.23 5.31
C CYS A 283 3.06 -8.14 6.63
N SER A 284 3.59 -8.71 7.70
CA SER A 284 2.84 -8.98 8.94
C SER A 284 2.27 -7.74 9.65
N ARG A 285 2.77 -6.54 9.34
CA ARG A 285 2.25 -5.26 9.84
C ARG A 285 1.40 -4.49 8.85
N LEU A 286 1.19 -5.02 7.65
CA LEU A 286 0.36 -4.38 6.63
C LEU A 286 -1.09 -4.29 7.12
N LYS A 287 -1.61 -3.06 7.25
CA LYS A 287 -2.95 -2.77 7.76
C LYS A 287 -3.90 -2.27 6.70
N SER A 288 -3.36 -1.60 5.68
CA SER A 288 -4.12 -0.94 4.63
C SER A 288 -3.43 -1.10 3.28
N VAL A 289 -4.23 -1.45 2.28
CA VAL A 289 -3.81 -1.50 0.87
C VAL A 289 -4.87 -0.78 0.05
N THR A 290 -4.45 0.27 -0.66
CA THR A 290 -5.33 0.96 -1.60
C THR A 290 -5.10 0.41 -3.00
N LEU A 291 -6.13 -0.18 -3.59
CA LEU A 291 -6.11 -0.75 -4.93
C LEU A 291 -6.86 0.15 -5.91
N PRO A 292 -6.28 0.50 -7.06
CA PRO A 292 -6.96 1.28 -8.09
C PRO A 292 -7.97 0.42 -8.87
N ASN A 293 -8.95 1.08 -9.50
CA ASN A 293 -9.93 0.39 -10.35
C ASN A 293 -9.34 -0.24 -11.62
N SER A 294 -8.11 0.07 -11.98
CA SER A 294 -7.38 -0.58 -13.07
C SER A 294 -7.01 -2.04 -12.81
N VAL A 295 -6.97 -2.45 -11.54
CA VAL A 295 -6.63 -3.83 -11.17
C VAL A 295 -7.81 -4.75 -11.48
N THR A 296 -7.63 -5.66 -12.45
CA THR A 296 -8.63 -6.64 -12.88
C THR A 296 -8.35 -8.06 -12.40
N ALA A 297 -7.15 -8.33 -11.92
CA ALA A 297 -6.75 -9.63 -11.41
C ALA A 297 -5.83 -9.54 -10.19
N ILE A 298 -6.08 -10.41 -9.21
CA ILE A 298 -5.23 -10.60 -8.03
C ILE A 298 -4.76 -12.06 -8.04
N GLY A 299 -3.44 -12.26 -8.04
CA GLY A 299 -2.78 -13.56 -8.04
C GLY A 299 -2.96 -14.31 -6.72
N SER A 300 -2.40 -15.52 -6.66
CA SER A 300 -2.39 -16.36 -5.47
C SER A 300 -1.53 -15.76 -4.37
N GLY A 301 -1.99 -15.89 -3.11
CA GLY A 301 -1.18 -15.54 -1.94
C GLY A 301 -0.72 -14.09 -1.85
N VAL A 302 -1.33 -13.16 -2.59
CA VAL A 302 -0.89 -11.75 -2.65
C VAL A 302 -0.77 -11.14 -1.26
N PHE A 303 -1.72 -11.39 -0.36
CA PHE A 303 -1.73 -10.91 1.04
C PHE A 303 -1.56 -12.03 2.06
N ARG A 304 -1.02 -13.15 1.65
CA ARG A 304 -0.85 -14.31 2.51
C ARG A 304 0.04 -13.98 3.71
N TYR A 305 -0.42 -14.33 4.93
CA TYR A 305 0.26 -14.06 6.22
C TYR A 305 0.37 -12.57 6.60
N ASP A 306 -0.49 -11.71 6.08
CA ASP A 306 -0.58 -10.30 6.47
C ASP A 306 -1.49 -10.19 7.71
N GLN A 307 -0.93 -10.56 8.86
CA GLN A 307 -1.69 -10.78 10.10
C GLN A 307 -2.38 -9.52 10.64
N ALA A 308 -1.89 -8.33 10.31
CA ALA A 308 -2.48 -7.06 10.73
C ALA A 308 -3.53 -6.52 9.76
N LEU A 309 -3.70 -7.14 8.57
CA LEU A 309 -4.64 -6.71 7.56
C LEU A 309 -6.08 -7.01 8.02
N THR A 310 -6.87 -5.97 8.19
CA THR A 310 -8.26 -6.10 8.69
C THR A 310 -9.28 -6.09 7.57
N HIS A 311 -8.98 -5.41 6.46
CA HIS A 311 -9.84 -5.27 5.30
C HIS A 311 -9.04 -4.84 4.08
N VAL A 312 -9.52 -5.18 2.88
CA VAL A 312 -9.05 -4.67 1.59
C VAL A 312 -10.26 -4.35 0.73
N THR A 313 -10.36 -3.11 0.28
CA THR A 313 -11.38 -2.73 -0.70
C THR A 313 -10.98 -3.24 -2.07
N LEU A 314 -11.71 -4.23 -2.56
CA LEU A 314 -11.46 -4.82 -3.87
C LEU A 314 -12.02 -3.93 -4.99
N PRO A 315 -11.27 -3.72 -6.09
CA PRO A 315 -11.68 -2.87 -7.21
C PRO A 315 -12.99 -3.34 -7.87
N SER A 316 -13.82 -2.40 -8.30
CA SER A 316 -15.14 -2.70 -8.91
C SER A 316 -15.04 -3.41 -10.28
N TRP A 317 -13.90 -3.41 -10.92
CA TRP A 317 -13.62 -4.11 -12.19
C TRP A 317 -12.82 -5.41 -12.02
N LEU A 318 -12.61 -5.84 -10.78
CA LEU A 318 -11.87 -7.07 -10.48
C LEU A 318 -12.62 -8.30 -11.01
N GLU A 319 -12.00 -9.08 -11.88
CA GLU A 319 -12.61 -10.25 -12.51
C GLU A 319 -12.22 -11.56 -11.82
N THR A 320 -10.98 -11.64 -11.32
CA THR A 320 -10.43 -12.88 -10.76
C THR A 320 -9.64 -12.64 -9.48
N ILE A 321 -9.76 -13.58 -8.53
CA ILE A 321 -9.06 -13.58 -7.24
C ILE A 321 -8.37 -14.94 -7.07
N GLY A 322 -7.05 -14.95 -6.84
CA GLY A 322 -6.30 -16.13 -6.41
C GLY A 322 -6.14 -17.22 -7.46
N THR A 323 -5.86 -16.88 -8.72
CA THR A 323 -5.81 -17.85 -9.84
C THR A 323 -4.49 -18.60 -10.01
N GLY A 324 -3.49 -18.36 -9.15
CA GLY A 324 -2.18 -19.03 -9.17
C GLY A 324 -2.08 -20.24 -8.22
N ASP A 325 -0.86 -20.69 -7.93
CA ASP A 325 -0.57 -21.90 -7.18
C ASP A 325 -0.05 -21.70 -5.73
N LEU A 326 0.21 -20.44 -5.30
CA LEU A 326 0.83 -20.15 -3.99
C LEU A 326 -0.11 -20.24 -2.77
N GLY A 327 -1.38 -20.63 -2.96
CA GLY A 327 -2.37 -20.71 -1.87
C GLY A 327 -3.33 -19.52 -1.82
N GLY A 328 -4.13 -19.41 -0.75
CA GLY A 328 -5.20 -18.42 -0.65
C GLY A 328 -4.67 -16.99 -0.56
N VAL A 329 -5.33 -16.06 -1.29
CA VAL A 329 -4.97 -14.61 -1.33
C VAL A 329 -4.87 -14.01 0.07
N PHE A 330 -5.84 -14.35 0.94
CA PHE A 330 -5.94 -13.84 2.30
C PHE A 330 -5.61 -14.91 3.37
N GLU A 331 -4.87 -15.95 2.99
CA GLU A 331 -4.47 -16.99 3.93
C GLU A 331 -3.71 -16.37 5.11
N ARG A 332 -4.18 -16.64 6.36
CA ARG A 332 -3.57 -16.12 7.60
C ARG A 332 -3.58 -14.59 7.72
N CYS A 333 -4.51 -13.90 7.06
CA CYS A 333 -4.86 -12.52 7.41
C CYS A 333 -5.73 -12.54 8.67
N ASP A 334 -5.15 -12.90 9.81
CA ASP A 334 -5.88 -13.31 11.02
C ASP A 334 -6.72 -12.19 11.65
N ALA A 335 -6.47 -10.93 11.31
CA ALA A 335 -7.28 -9.79 11.75
C ALA A 335 -8.52 -9.52 10.86
N MET A 336 -8.62 -10.17 9.69
CA MET A 336 -9.74 -9.99 8.77
C MET A 336 -10.96 -10.80 9.23
N THR A 337 -12.10 -10.13 9.41
CA THR A 337 -13.37 -10.77 9.83
C THR A 337 -14.45 -10.70 8.76
N GLU A 338 -14.29 -9.85 7.77
CA GLU A 338 -15.24 -9.58 6.69
C GLU A 338 -14.52 -9.53 5.34
N LEU A 339 -15.21 -9.88 4.27
CA LEU A 339 -14.73 -9.78 2.88
C LEU A 339 -15.86 -9.32 1.97
N THR A 340 -15.65 -8.22 1.22
CA THR A 340 -16.58 -7.76 0.19
C THR A 340 -16.10 -8.22 -1.18
N ILE A 341 -16.93 -8.93 -1.90
CA ILE A 341 -16.67 -9.44 -3.26
C ILE A 341 -17.43 -8.58 -4.28
N PRO A 342 -16.74 -7.81 -5.13
CA PRO A 342 -17.35 -6.99 -6.16
C PRO A 342 -18.21 -7.78 -7.15
N ALA A 343 -19.19 -7.11 -7.76
CA ALA A 343 -20.11 -7.73 -8.72
C ALA A 343 -19.44 -8.25 -10.01
N SER A 344 -18.26 -7.73 -10.32
CA SER A 344 -17.45 -8.13 -11.48
C SER A 344 -16.75 -9.46 -11.30
N VAL A 345 -16.50 -9.91 -10.06
CA VAL A 345 -15.76 -11.15 -9.77
C VAL A 345 -16.54 -12.36 -10.25
N ARG A 346 -15.94 -13.14 -11.17
CA ARG A 346 -16.53 -14.35 -11.76
C ARG A 346 -15.91 -15.62 -11.21
N LYS A 347 -14.63 -15.55 -10.81
CA LYS A 347 -13.87 -16.71 -10.39
C LYS A 347 -12.97 -16.39 -9.21
N ILE A 348 -13.04 -17.27 -8.23
CA ILE A 348 -12.14 -17.30 -7.09
C ILE A 348 -11.32 -18.59 -7.21
N GLY A 349 -10.00 -18.48 -7.17
CA GLY A 349 -9.10 -19.63 -7.24
C GLY A 349 -9.03 -20.38 -5.91
N LYS A 350 -8.04 -21.25 -5.77
CA LYS A 350 -7.84 -22.01 -4.54
C LYS A 350 -7.76 -21.08 -3.33
N MET A 351 -8.67 -21.25 -2.43
CA MET A 351 -8.67 -20.55 -1.15
C MET A 351 -8.53 -21.57 -0.02
N ASP A 352 -7.45 -22.35 -0.05
CA ASP A 352 -7.23 -23.50 0.86
C ASP A 352 -7.20 -23.10 2.34
N SER A 353 -7.17 -21.80 2.64
CA SER A 353 -7.12 -21.32 4.02
C SER A 353 -7.57 -19.87 4.12
N PHE A 354 -8.71 -19.64 4.74
CA PHE A 354 -9.23 -18.32 5.09
C PHE A 354 -8.46 -17.62 6.19
N PRO A 355 -8.72 -16.28 6.30
CA PRO A 355 -8.51 -15.58 7.54
C PRO A 355 -9.08 -16.36 8.72
N PHE A 356 -8.35 -16.40 9.81
CA PHE A 356 -8.70 -17.20 10.99
C PHE A 356 -10.08 -16.83 11.57
N GLY A 357 -10.43 -15.54 11.51
CA GLY A 357 -11.63 -14.95 12.07
C GLY A 357 -12.72 -14.58 11.08
N LEU A 358 -12.59 -14.93 9.78
CA LEU A 358 -13.59 -14.55 8.77
C LEU A 358 -14.96 -15.15 9.12
N ASN A 359 -15.97 -14.32 9.27
CA ASN A 359 -17.34 -14.75 9.60
C ASN A 359 -18.40 -14.18 8.64
N SER A 360 -18.06 -13.17 7.82
CA SER A 360 -18.98 -12.49 6.92
C SER A 360 -18.39 -12.30 5.54
N ILE A 361 -19.13 -12.67 4.51
CA ILE A 361 -18.78 -12.42 3.11
C ILE A 361 -19.94 -11.66 2.46
N TYR A 362 -19.67 -10.49 1.89
CA TYR A 362 -20.64 -9.68 1.18
C TYR A 362 -20.45 -9.85 -0.33
N VAL A 363 -21.45 -10.37 -1.03
CA VAL A 363 -21.41 -10.58 -2.48
C VAL A 363 -22.26 -9.53 -3.17
N MET A 364 -21.60 -8.63 -3.90
CA MET A 364 -22.26 -7.52 -4.60
C MET A 364 -22.88 -7.96 -5.93
N GLY A 365 -22.51 -9.12 -6.44
CA GLY A 365 -23.02 -9.68 -7.69
C GLY A 365 -24.35 -10.40 -7.54
N ASP A 366 -24.97 -10.70 -8.68
CA ASP A 366 -26.25 -11.46 -8.73
C ASP A 366 -26.06 -12.97 -8.59
N VAL A 367 -24.84 -13.44 -8.47
CA VAL A 367 -24.46 -14.85 -8.28
C VAL A 367 -23.25 -14.91 -7.36
N ILE A 368 -23.23 -15.87 -6.45
CA ILE A 368 -22.03 -16.18 -5.64
C ILE A 368 -20.96 -16.75 -6.58
N PRO A 369 -19.74 -16.18 -6.62
CA PRO A 369 -18.70 -16.60 -7.56
C PRO A 369 -18.28 -18.07 -7.42
N ASP A 370 -17.94 -18.71 -8.55
CA ASP A 370 -17.39 -20.06 -8.56
C ASP A 370 -16.05 -20.12 -7.83
N GLY A 371 -15.80 -21.20 -7.10
CA GLY A 371 -14.61 -21.42 -6.29
C GLY A 371 -14.81 -21.09 -4.80
N LEU A 372 -15.80 -20.25 -4.47
CA LEU A 372 -16.08 -19.92 -3.07
C LEU A 372 -16.47 -21.17 -2.26
N GLN A 373 -17.17 -22.14 -2.85
CA GLN A 373 -17.60 -23.39 -2.20
C GLN A 373 -16.44 -24.27 -1.73
N GLU A 374 -15.25 -24.14 -2.31
CA GLU A 374 -14.11 -24.97 -1.95
C GLU A 374 -13.48 -24.60 -0.61
N MET A 375 -13.92 -23.50 -0.04
CA MET A 375 -13.43 -22.94 1.19
C MET A 375 -13.89 -23.65 2.44
N GLY A 376 -15.04 -24.30 2.37
CA GLY A 376 -15.76 -24.76 3.56
C GLY A 376 -16.54 -23.64 4.27
N SER A 377 -17.67 -23.99 4.87
CA SER A 377 -18.63 -23.04 5.47
C SER A 377 -18.27 -22.59 6.90
N ARG A 378 -17.12 -23.00 7.41
CA ARG A 378 -16.65 -22.64 8.76
C ARG A 378 -15.26 -22.07 8.74
N ASN A 379 -15.07 -21.01 9.53
CA ASN A 379 -13.74 -20.45 9.76
C ASN A 379 -12.87 -21.40 10.60
N ARG A 380 -11.59 -21.06 10.78
CA ARG A 380 -10.67 -21.88 11.57
C ARG A 380 -10.99 -21.94 13.07
N MET A 381 -11.84 -21.07 13.59
CA MET A 381 -12.37 -21.16 14.95
C MET A 381 -13.57 -22.11 15.06
N GLY A 382 -14.03 -22.68 13.93
CA GLY A 382 -15.20 -23.56 13.88
C GLY A 382 -16.53 -22.81 13.84
N GLU A 383 -16.52 -21.49 13.65
CA GLU A 383 -17.71 -20.65 13.54
C GLU A 383 -18.24 -20.68 12.11
N ASP A 384 -19.57 -20.61 11.97
CA ASP A 384 -20.21 -20.59 10.66
C ASP A 384 -19.96 -19.26 9.95
N ILE A 385 -19.58 -19.33 8.66
CA ILE A 385 -19.45 -18.17 7.79
C ILE A 385 -20.79 -17.87 7.16
N THR A 386 -21.23 -16.61 7.22
CA THR A 386 -22.47 -16.16 6.57
C THR A 386 -22.12 -15.37 5.31
N ILE A 387 -22.75 -15.75 4.20
CA ILE A 387 -22.69 -15.00 2.93
C ILE A 387 -23.91 -14.07 2.88
N TYR A 388 -23.65 -12.78 2.72
CA TYR A 388 -24.68 -11.76 2.55
C TYR A 388 -24.81 -11.38 1.08
N VAL A 389 -26.04 -11.39 0.58
CA VAL A 389 -26.38 -11.03 -0.81
C VAL A 389 -27.46 -9.96 -0.81
N LYS A 390 -27.73 -9.33 -1.96
CA LYS A 390 -28.87 -8.43 -2.12
C LYS A 390 -30.18 -9.14 -1.82
N ARG A 391 -31.20 -8.42 -1.33
CA ARG A 391 -32.53 -8.98 -1.01
C ARG A 391 -33.18 -9.63 -2.24
N SER A 392 -33.13 -9.00 -3.42
CA SER A 392 -33.65 -9.53 -4.68
C SER A 392 -32.98 -10.87 -5.03
N VAL A 393 -31.67 -10.95 -4.94
CA VAL A 393 -30.86 -12.15 -5.22
C VAL A 393 -31.17 -13.26 -4.23
N TYR A 394 -31.31 -12.95 -2.94
CA TYR A 394 -31.71 -13.89 -1.91
C TYR A 394 -33.06 -14.52 -2.23
N ASN A 395 -34.09 -13.70 -2.50
CA ASN A 395 -35.45 -14.15 -2.79
C ASN A 395 -35.51 -15.00 -4.05
N GLU A 396 -34.77 -14.65 -5.08
CA GLU A 396 -34.76 -15.35 -6.36
C GLU A 396 -33.98 -16.69 -6.29
N LYS A 397 -32.79 -16.71 -5.67
CA LYS A 397 -31.84 -17.81 -5.82
C LYS A 397 -31.51 -18.56 -4.53
N TYR A 398 -31.61 -17.91 -3.37
CA TYR A 398 -31.09 -18.43 -2.09
C TYR A 398 -32.14 -18.42 -0.97
N SER A 399 -33.41 -18.40 -1.28
CA SER A 399 -34.52 -18.34 -0.30
C SER A 399 -34.56 -19.50 0.71
N SER A 400 -33.81 -20.58 0.46
CA SER A 400 -33.60 -21.66 1.44
C SER A 400 -32.73 -21.21 2.63
N GLY A 401 -31.98 -20.11 2.50
CA GLY A 401 -31.01 -19.64 3.49
C GLY A 401 -29.68 -20.40 3.48
N GLU A 402 -29.45 -21.25 2.47
CA GLU A 402 -28.25 -22.08 2.36
C GLU A 402 -27.71 -22.15 0.92
N TRP A 403 -26.38 -22.21 0.79
CA TRP A 403 -25.66 -22.47 -0.46
C TRP A 403 -24.37 -23.24 -0.16
N ASN A 404 -24.28 -24.48 -0.67
CA ASN A 404 -23.10 -25.35 -0.49
C ASN A 404 -22.61 -25.47 0.99
N GLY A 405 -23.55 -25.50 1.95
CA GLY A 405 -23.27 -25.57 3.37
C GLY A 405 -23.00 -24.23 4.05
N PHE A 406 -22.93 -23.13 3.30
CA PHE A 406 -22.89 -21.78 3.88
C PHE A 406 -24.29 -21.31 4.21
N ARG A 407 -24.38 -20.56 5.33
CA ARG A 407 -25.57 -19.76 5.58
C ARG A 407 -25.61 -18.59 4.59
N VAL A 408 -26.74 -18.34 3.96
CA VAL A 408 -26.98 -17.16 3.11
C VAL A 408 -28.07 -16.31 3.74
N ASP A 409 -27.84 -15.01 3.84
CA ASP A 409 -28.81 -14.03 4.36
C ASP A 409 -28.68 -12.73 3.55
N TYR A 410 -29.67 -11.85 3.65
CA TYR A 410 -29.63 -10.49 3.11
C TYR A 410 -29.64 -9.43 4.22
N ARG A 411 -29.86 -9.83 5.48
CA ARG A 411 -29.98 -8.98 6.66
C ARG A 411 -28.65 -8.96 7.41
N ILE A 412 -27.95 -7.84 7.30
CA ILE A 412 -26.62 -7.65 7.92
C ILE A 412 -26.82 -7.06 9.33
N PRO A 413 -26.36 -7.73 10.39
CA PRO A 413 -26.59 -7.26 11.75
C PRO A 413 -25.67 -6.09 12.13
N ILE A 414 -26.23 -5.07 12.79
CA ILE A 414 -25.49 -4.03 13.48
C ILE A 414 -25.92 -3.94 14.95
N LYS A 415 -25.03 -4.30 15.86
CA LYS A 415 -25.27 -4.25 17.28
C LYS A 415 -24.85 -2.90 17.86
N MET A 416 -25.77 -2.26 18.61
CA MET A 416 -25.53 -0.95 19.23
C MET A 416 -24.70 -1.09 20.52
N VAL A 417 -23.43 -1.53 20.31
CA VAL A 417 -22.39 -1.63 21.36
C VAL A 417 -21.08 -1.02 20.86
N ASN A 418 -20.26 -0.49 21.76
CA ASN A 418 -18.91 -0.03 21.41
C ASN A 418 -17.91 -1.21 21.33
N ALA A 419 -16.64 -0.93 21.00
CA ALA A 419 -15.59 -1.94 20.88
C ALA A 419 -15.33 -2.74 22.18
N LYS A 420 -15.74 -2.21 23.34
CA LYS A 420 -15.65 -2.90 24.65
C LYS A 420 -16.91 -3.70 25.00
N GLY A 421 -17.88 -3.78 24.08
CA GLY A 421 -19.16 -4.47 24.31
C GLY A 421 -20.20 -3.67 25.12
N ASN A 422 -19.91 -2.42 25.49
CA ASN A 422 -20.85 -1.61 26.23
C ASN A 422 -21.95 -1.06 25.30
N ALA A 423 -23.19 -1.05 25.76
CA ALA A 423 -24.34 -0.50 25.04
C ALA A 423 -24.15 0.99 24.72
N VAL A 424 -24.39 1.38 23.47
CA VAL A 424 -24.29 2.77 23.00
C VAL A 424 -25.50 3.17 22.19
N LYS A 425 -25.88 4.46 22.22
CA LYS A 425 -26.98 5.01 21.43
C LYS A 425 -26.51 5.38 20.01
N TYR A 426 -25.24 5.73 19.84
CA TYR A 426 -24.65 6.21 18.60
C TYR A 426 -23.42 5.40 18.21
N LYS A 427 -23.25 5.15 16.92
CA LYS A 427 -22.05 4.55 16.30
C LYS A 427 -21.73 5.27 15.00
N THR A 428 -20.48 5.23 14.57
CA THR A 428 -20.14 5.57 13.19
C THR A 428 -20.26 4.33 12.30
N LEU A 429 -20.69 4.52 11.06
CA LEU A 429 -20.77 3.49 10.04
C LEU A 429 -20.17 4.03 8.73
N CYS A 430 -19.40 3.20 8.08
CA CYS A 430 -18.92 3.36 6.71
C CYS A 430 -18.87 1.96 6.10
N ARG A 431 -19.24 1.82 4.85
CA ARG A 431 -19.14 0.56 4.11
C ARG A 431 -18.54 0.83 2.73
N ASP A 432 -17.88 -0.16 2.17
CA ASP A 432 -17.36 -0.19 0.82
C ASP A 432 -18.42 -0.61 -0.22
N PHE A 433 -19.67 -0.76 0.21
CA PHE A 433 -20.86 -0.98 -0.60
C PHE A 433 -22.01 -0.09 -0.11
N ASP A 434 -23.00 0.11 -0.95
CA ASP A 434 -24.19 0.89 -0.63
C ASP A 434 -25.03 0.19 0.43
N VAL A 435 -25.58 0.96 1.37
CA VAL A 435 -26.34 0.43 2.52
C VAL A 435 -27.79 0.93 2.46
N ASP A 436 -28.75 0.00 2.57
CA ASP A 436 -30.17 0.28 2.67
C ASP A 436 -30.67 0.08 4.11
N LEU A 437 -31.27 1.11 4.68
CA LEU A 437 -31.82 1.13 6.04
C LEU A 437 -33.36 1.15 6.09
N ARG A 438 -34.02 1.17 4.93
CA ARG A 438 -35.50 1.31 4.86
C ARG A 438 -36.26 0.26 5.67
N HIS A 439 -35.71 -0.95 5.77
CA HIS A 439 -36.30 -2.09 6.46
C HIS A 439 -35.57 -2.48 7.76
N SER A 440 -34.74 -1.61 8.29
CA SER A 440 -33.86 -1.93 9.43
C SER A 440 -34.60 -2.24 10.75
N GLY A 441 -35.88 -1.91 10.84
CA GLY A 441 -36.75 -2.16 12.00
C GLY A 441 -37.82 -3.23 11.83
N ASP A 442 -37.94 -3.83 10.64
CA ASP A 442 -39.07 -4.72 10.31
C ASP A 442 -39.19 -5.97 11.20
N ASP A 443 -38.05 -6.47 11.71
CA ASP A 443 -37.99 -7.69 12.53
C ASP A 443 -38.02 -7.42 14.06
N LEU A 444 -38.16 -6.16 14.49
CA LEU A 444 -38.18 -5.80 15.90
C LEU A 444 -39.59 -5.87 16.46
N SER A 445 -39.90 -6.97 17.18
CA SER A 445 -41.20 -7.25 17.78
C SER A 445 -41.59 -6.32 18.94
N ASP A 446 -40.68 -5.47 19.40
CA ASP A 446 -40.85 -4.58 20.56
C ASP A 446 -41.35 -3.15 20.18
N GLY A 447 -41.71 -2.92 18.92
CA GLY A 447 -42.11 -1.61 18.42
C GLY A 447 -40.95 -0.59 18.33
N THR A 448 -39.71 -1.06 18.38
CA THR A 448 -38.53 -0.20 18.21
C THR A 448 -38.53 0.40 16.81
N LYS A 449 -38.26 1.68 16.71
CA LYS A 449 -38.12 2.38 15.43
C LYS A 449 -36.89 1.82 14.68
N ARG A 450 -36.93 1.92 13.34
CA ARG A 450 -35.78 1.55 12.48
C ARG A 450 -34.48 2.22 12.95
N LEU A 451 -33.36 1.67 12.53
CA LEU A 451 -32.05 2.32 12.67
C LEU A 451 -32.04 3.61 11.85
N SER A 452 -31.67 4.72 12.46
CA SER A 452 -31.51 6.01 11.75
C SER A 452 -30.03 6.26 11.46
N ALA A 453 -29.73 6.75 10.26
CA ALA A 453 -28.40 7.20 9.88
C ALA A 453 -28.39 8.69 9.56
N TYR A 454 -27.33 9.38 9.89
CA TYR A 454 -27.21 10.83 9.77
C TYR A 454 -25.89 11.21 9.12
N VAL A 455 -25.94 12.15 8.20
CA VAL A 455 -24.79 12.88 7.67
C VAL A 455 -24.57 14.15 8.49
N VAL A 456 -23.32 14.61 8.59
CA VAL A 456 -22.99 15.91 9.18
C VAL A 456 -23.08 16.95 8.09
N ASP A 457 -24.07 17.81 8.16
CA ASP A 457 -24.35 18.85 7.16
C ASP A 457 -23.64 20.16 7.46
N ASP A 458 -23.55 20.56 8.74
CA ASP A 458 -22.91 21.80 9.16
C ASP A 458 -22.27 21.65 10.54
N ALA A 459 -21.36 22.56 10.87
CA ALA A 459 -20.72 22.64 12.17
C ALA A 459 -20.55 24.09 12.62
N ASP A 460 -20.95 24.39 13.86
CA ASP A 460 -20.77 25.68 14.47
C ASP A 460 -19.70 25.61 15.57
N GLY A 461 -18.52 26.18 15.28
CA GLY A 461 -17.38 26.19 16.19
C GLY A 461 -17.59 27.08 17.40
N GLU A 462 -18.41 28.13 17.32
CA GLU A 462 -18.70 29.03 18.45
C GLU A 462 -19.65 28.38 19.46
N LEU A 463 -20.65 27.63 18.93
CA LEU A 463 -21.60 26.90 19.75
C LEU A 463 -21.11 25.52 20.18
N GLY A 464 -20.02 25.02 19.57
CA GLY A 464 -19.53 23.65 19.78
C GLY A 464 -20.56 22.59 19.36
N MET A 465 -21.26 22.79 18.24
CA MET A 465 -22.33 21.93 17.75
C MET A 465 -22.06 21.48 16.31
N VAL A 466 -22.49 20.25 15.99
CA VAL A 466 -22.60 19.74 14.62
C VAL A 466 -24.08 19.44 14.32
N PHE A 467 -24.53 19.82 13.15
CA PHE A 467 -25.87 19.60 12.66
C PHE A 467 -25.87 18.38 11.75
N MET A 468 -26.89 17.54 11.89
CA MET A 468 -26.93 16.21 11.28
C MET A 468 -28.32 15.92 10.75
N ASP A 469 -28.40 15.56 9.46
CA ASP A 469 -29.65 15.24 8.79
C ASP A 469 -29.79 13.73 8.56
N GLU A 470 -30.99 13.20 8.75
CA GLU A 470 -31.28 11.77 8.59
C GLU A 470 -31.31 11.37 7.11
N ILE A 471 -30.68 10.24 6.81
CA ILE A 471 -30.73 9.58 5.51
C ILE A 471 -31.16 8.12 5.66
N LEU A 472 -31.80 7.57 4.64
CA LEU A 472 -32.29 6.18 4.63
C LEU A 472 -31.44 5.24 3.80
N TYR A 473 -30.63 5.79 2.92
CA TYR A 473 -29.74 5.07 2.03
C TYR A 473 -28.37 5.74 2.09
N ILE A 474 -27.33 4.93 2.31
CA ILE A 474 -25.95 5.40 2.45
C ILE A 474 -25.21 4.93 1.20
N PRO A 475 -24.85 5.83 0.26
CA PRO A 475 -23.96 5.46 -0.83
C PRO A 475 -22.59 5.10 -0.27
N SER A 476 -21.90 4.16 -0.89
CA SER A 476 -20.55 3.75 -0.45
C SER A 476 -19.53 4.85 -0.68
N ARG A 477 -19.65 5.58 -1.80
CA ARG A 477 -18.73 6.65 -2.20
C ARG A 477 -19.45 7.89 -2.71
N LEU A 478 -18.85 9.06 -2.47
CA LEU A 478 -19.08 10.27 -3.25
C LEU A 478 -18.07 10.28 -4.40
N MET A 479 -18.59 10.42 -5.62
CA MET A 479 -17.76 10.44 -6.83
C MET A 479 -17.45 11.88 -7.23
N ALA A 480 -16.19 12.14 -7.59
CA ALA A 480 -15.75 13.44 -8.08
C ALA A 480 -16.55 13.86 -9.33
N ASN A 481 -16.87 15.14 -9.41
CA ASN A 481 -17.65 15.75 -10.52
C ASN A 481 -19.05 15.18 -10.75
N VAL A 482 -19.58 14.48 -9.76
CA VAL A 482 -20.94 13.98 -9.73
C VAL A 482 -21.69 14.79 -8.65
N ASP A 483 -22.93 15.19 -8.92
CA ASP A 483 -23.81 15.90 -7.99
C ASP A 483 -23.28 17.24 -7.43
N GLY A 484 -22.40 17.93 -8.18
CA GLY A 484 -21.82 19.20 -7.74
C GLY A 484 -20.70 19.04 -6.70
N TYR A 485 -20.30 17.80 -6.39
CA TYR A 485 -19.12 17.52 -5.59
C TYR A 485 -17.84 17.71 -6.43
N ALA A 486 -17.01 18.66 -6.05
CA ALA A 486 -15.78 19.03 -6.78
C ALA A 486 -14.49 18.41 -6.19
N GLY A 487 -14.64 17.59 -5.12
CA GLY A 487 -13.51 16.95 -4.45
C GLY A 487 -13.09 15.62 -5.08
N GLU A 488 -12.19 14.90 -4.42
CA GLU A 488 -11.78 13.54 -4.80
C GLU A 488 -12.83 12.51 -4.38
N ASP A 489 -12.83 11.34 -5.03
CA ASP A 489 -13.68 10.22 -4.65
C ASP A 489 -13.43 9.83 -3.19
N ARG A 490 -14.47 9.77 -2.38
CA ARG A 490 -14.34 9.43 -0.96
C ARG A 490 -15.46 8.55 -0.45
N TYR A 491 -15.16 7.76 0.58
CA TYR A 491 -16.16 6.96 1.26
C TYR A 491 -17.07 7.80 2.14
N VAL A 492 -18.37 7.44 2.16
CA VAL A 492 -19.38 8.13 2.95
C VAL A 492 -19.37 7.60 4.37
N GLY A 493 -19.05 8.46 5.32
CA GLY A 493 -19.15 8.18 6.75
C GLY A 493 -20.44 8.76 7.32
N VAL A 494 -21.12 8.01 8.20
CA VAL A 494 -22.35 8.45 8.86
C VAL A 494 -22.35 8.13 10.35
N VAL A 495 -23.21 8.80 11.11
CA VAL A 495 -23.55 8.42 12.48
C VAL A 495 -24.87 7.66 12.46
N VAL A 496 -24.92 6.47 13.05
CA VAL A 496 -26.17 5.71 13.23
C VAL A 496 -26.66 5.84 14.66
N ARG A 497 -28.00 5.96 14.82
CA ARG A 497 -28.70 6.05 16.10
C ARG A 497 -29.65 4.88 16.27
N GLY A 498 -29.56 4.21 17.43
CA GLY A 498 -30.43 3.11 17.76
C GLY A 498 -30.58 2.92 19.29
N THR A 499 -31.41 1.98 19.70
CA THR A 499 -31.58 1.60 21.11
C THR A 499 -30.31 0.93 21.62
N PRO A 500 -29.73 1.40 22.75
CA PRO A 500 -28.51 0.81 23.31
C PRO A 500 -28.62 -0.69 23.55
N GLY A 501 -27.64 -1.46 23.05
CA GLY A 501 -27.59 -2.91 23.21
C GLY A 501 -28.43 -3.72 22.23
N SER A 502 -29.36 -3.08 21.49
CA SER A 502 -30.19 -3.75 20.48
C SER A 502 -29.39 -4.10 19.23
N THR A 503 -29.86 -5.10 18.49
CA THR A 503 -29.37 -5.48 17.17
C THR A 503 -30.38 -5.04 16.13
N TYR A 504 -29.94 -4.25 15.17
CA TYR A 504 -30.67 -3.86 13.97
C TYR A 504 -30.10 -4.60 12.77
N TYR A 505 -30.80 -4.53 11.64
CA TYR A 505 -30.35 -5.12 10.39
C TYR A 505 -30.40 -4.07 9.30
N TYR A 506 -29.40 -4.08 8.42
CA TYR A 506 -29.38 -3.30 7.18
C TYR A 506 -29.11 -4.25 6.02
N GLU A 507 -29.28 -3.76 4.81
CA GLU A 507 -29.21 -4.55 3.58
C GLU A 507 -28.16 -3.95 2.63
N ILE A 508 -27.68 -4.77 1.68
CA ILE A 508 -26.91 -4.29 0.55
C ILE A 508 -27.84 -3.51 -0.36
N GLY A 509 -27.48 -2.29 -0.76
CA GLY A 509 -28.24 -1.46 -1.67
C GLY A 509 -28.42 -2.13 -3.04
N GLU A 510 -29.61 -2.05 -3.61
CA GLU A 510 -29.97 -2.72 -4.88
C GLU A 510 -29.48 -1.96 -6.13
N ASN A 511 -28.82 -0.81 -5.98
CA ASN A 511 -28.50 0.11 -7.08
C ASN A 511 -29.76 0.55 -7.85
N ASP A 512 -30.89 0.66 -7.16
CA ASP A 512 -32.22 1.00 -7.70
C ASP A 512 -32.46 2.51 -7.72
N TYR A 513 -31.44 3.31 -7.51
CA TYR A 513 -31.51 4.76 -7.65
C TYR A 513 -30.78 5.23 -8.92
N SER A 514 -31.37 6.21 -9.59
CA SER A 514 -30.72 6.92 -10.69
C SER A 514 -30.35 8.32 -10.25
N GLN A 515 -29.23 8.81 -10.78
CA GLN A 515 -28.82 10.19 -10.61
C GLN A 515 -29.80 11.12 -11.31
N GLY A 516 -30.47 12.00 -10.57
CA GLY A 516 -31.37 13.00 -11.13
C GLY A 516 -30.61 14.23 -11.65
N ALA A 517 -31.24 15.01 -12.55
CA ALA A 517 -30.77 16.34 -12.87
C ALA A 517 -30.82 17.23 -11.61
N GLU A 518 -29.76 18.00 -11.32
CA GLU A 518 -29.60 18.84 -10.13
C GLU A 518 -29.16 18.10 -8.85
N GLY A 519 -28.43 16.98 -8.98
CA GLY A 519 -27.83 16.36 -7.82
C GLY A 519 -28.84 15.63 -6.91
N GLN A 520 -29.94 15.11 -7.40
CA GLN A 520 -30.93 14.31 -6.64
C GLN A 520 -30.70 12.83 -6.91
N TRP A 521 -30.47 12.05 -5.88
CA TRP A 521 -30.50 10.60 -5.94
C TRP A 521 -31.95 10.15 -5.90
N LEU A 522 -32.47 9.67 -7.04
CA LEU A 522 -33.81 9.16 -7.13
C LEU A 522 -33.80 7.65 -6.91
N LEU A 523 -34.59 7.18 -5.97
CA LEU A 523 -34.95 5.77 -5.92
C LEU A 523 -35.83 5.44 -7.16
N ALA A 524 -35.58 4.29 -7.79
CA ALA A 524 -36.25 3.88 -9.02
C ALA A 524 -37.81 3.84 -8.89
N ASP A 525 -38.36 3.75 -7.69
CA ASP A 525 -39.78 3.76 -7.37
C ASP A 525 -40.31 5.14 -6.88
N ALA A 526 -39.94 6.20 -7.59
CA ALA A 526 -40.73 7.46 -7.69
C ALA A 526 -41.05 8.23 -6.40
N GLN A 527 -40.37 8.07 -5.32
CA GLN A 527 -40.35 9.09 -4.26
C GLN A 527 -38.97 9.70 -4.20
N ALA A 528 -38.82 10.90 -4.75
CA ALA A 528 -37.62 11.70 -4.63
C ALA A 528 -37.37 11.98 -3.15
N VAL A 529 -36.51 11.18 -2.52
CA VAL A 529 -35.89 11.59 -1.28
C VAL A 529 -34.75 12.51 -1.71
N SER A 530 -34.84 13.79 -1.38
CA SER A 530 -33.77 14.76 -1.60
C SER A 530 -32.55 14.33 -0.75
N MET A 531 -31.75 13.39 -1.25
CA MET A 531 -30.55 12.91 -0.54
C MET A 531 -29.33 13.75 -0.88
N THR A 532 -29.38 14.55 -1.92
CA THR A 532 -28.20 15.17 -2.54
C THR A 532 -27.71 16.40 -1.84
N ALA A 533 -28.61 17.20 -1.29
CA ALA A 533 -28.17 18.32 -0.46
C ALA A 533 -27.29 17.82 0.70
N HIS A 534 -27.57 16.62 1.19
CA HIS A 534 -26.94 16.08 2.39
C HIS A 534 -25.68 15.23 2.11
N ALA A 535 -25.67 14.42 1.04
CA ALA A 535 -24.47 13.61 0.75
C ALA A 535 -23.29 14.45 0.25
N GLY A 536 -23.56 15.49 -0.58
CA GLY A 536 -22.53 16.41 -1.06
C GLY A 536 -21.97 17.35 0.02
N SER A 537 -22.80 17.68 1.03
CA SER A 537 -22.40 18.51 2.18
C SER A 537 -21.85 17.70 3.36
N ASN A 538 -21.92 16.36 3.31
CA ASN A 538 -21.46 15.53 4.42
C ASN A 538 -19.99 15.77 4.78
N MET A 539 -19.75 16.34 5.96
CA MET A 539 -18.42 16.64 6.47
C MET A 539 -17.68 15.39 7.02
N MET A 540 -18.42 14.29 7.24
CA MET A 540 -17.81 13.05 7.75
C MET A 540 -16.98 12.36 6.67
N ARG A 541 -15.80 11.92 7.06
CA ARG A 541 -14.94 11.06 6.24
C ARG A 541 -15.09 9.61 6.67
N GLY A 542 -15.49 8.77 5.74
CA GLY A 542 -15.55 7.32 5.95
C GLY A 542 -14.18 6.66 5.74
N ILE A 543 -13.97 5.55 6.43
CA ILE A 543 -12.78 4.70 6.31
C ILE A 543 -13.26 3.31 5.93
N SER A 544 -13.04 2.90 4.69
CA SER A 544 -13.35 1.56 4.20
C SER A 544 -12.24 0.55 4.53
N ASP A 545 -11.01 1.05 4.62
CA ASP A 545 -9.83 0.30 5.06
C ASP A 545 -9.29 0.85 6.38
N SER A 546 -8.22 0.25 6.95
CA SER A 546 -7.55 0.87 8.09
C SER A 546 -6.73 2.06 7.63
N ALA A 547 -6.91 3.21 8.27
CA ALA A 547 -6.19 4.43 7.94
C ALA A 547 -5.45 5.00 9.17
N TYR A 548 -4.29 5.62 8.92
CA TYR A 548 -3.52 6.33 9.96
C TYR A 548 -3.95 7.79 10.00
N ILE A 549 -4.68 8.16 11.03
CA ILE A 549 -5.28 9.50 11.16
C ILE A 549 -4.43 10.36 12.07
N LEU A 550 -4.04 11.54 11.60
CA LEU A 550 -3.35 12.57 12.39
C LEU A 550 -4.38 13.40 13.19
N PRO A 551 -3.99 13.96 14.35
CA PRO A 551 -4.87 14.88 15.10
C PRO A 551 -5.17 16.18 14.36
N ALA A 552 -4.24 16.62 13.52
CA ALA A 552 -4.38 17.78 12.64
C ALA A 552 -3.55 17.54 11.37
N GLU A 553 -4.08 17.96 10.24
CA GLU A 553 -3.45 17.77 8.91
C GLU A 553 -3.91 18.88 7.96
N VAL A 554 -3.34 18.92 6.76
CA VAL A 554 -3.88 19.72 5.65
C VAL A 554 -4.79 18.80 4.85
N ASP A 555 -6.05 19.17 4.75
CA ASP A 555 -7.04 18.41 3.97
C ASP A 555 -6.63 18.44 2.49
N SER A 556 -6.48 17.25 1.90
CA SER A 556 -5.98 17.09 0.53
C SER A 556 -6.91 17.66 -0.53
N GLU A 557 -8.22 17.71 -0.26
CA GLU A 557 -9.21 18.23 -1.21
C GLU A 557 -9.28 19.75 -1.19
N THR A 558 -9.22 20.35 0.01
CA THR A 558 -9.46 21.79 0.17
C THR A 558 -8.19 22.61 0.36
N GLY A 559 -7.05 21.97 0.66
CA GLY A 559 -5.81 22.63 1.04
C GLY A 559 -5.89 23.40 2.37
N VAL A 560 -6.93 23.17 3.15
CA VAL A 560 -7.18 23.87 4.43
C VAL A 560 -6.67 23.04 5.59
N ALA A 561 -6.01 23.68 6.56
CA ALA A 561 -5.64 23.04 7.81
C ALA A 561 -6.90 22.60 8.58
N VAL A 562 -7.00 21.32 8.93
CA VAL A 562 -8.12 20.72 9.64
C VAL A 562 -7.68 20.06 10.94
N THR A 563 -8.60 19.98 11.88
CA THR A 563 -8.48 19.21 13.11
C THR A 563 -9.46 18.05 13.06
N ASN A 564 -8.97 16.83 13.33
CA ASN A 564 -9.77 15.61 13.25
C ASN A 564 -10.43 15.24 14.57
N TYR A 565 -11.71 14.85 14.51
CA TYR A 565 -12.54 14.48 15.65
C TYR A 565 -13.09 13.07 15.46
N GLY A 566 -13.05 12.29 16.53
CA GLY A 566 -13.70 10.98 16.61
C GLY A 566 -14.94 11.01 17.50
N LEU A 567 -15.95 10.20 17.18
CA LEU A 567 -17.14 10.03 17.99
C LEU A 567 -16.81 9.23 19.28
N ASN A 568 -17.00 9.86 20.43
CA ASN A 568 -16.77 9.24 21.74
C ASN A 568 -17.79 9.75 22.76
N ASN A 569 -18.50 8.83 23.44
CA ASN A 569 -19.50 9.12 24.46
C ASN A 569 -20.53 10.19 24.02
N ASN A 570 -21.14 9.97 22.83
CA ASN A 570 -22.18 10.81 22.23
C ASN A 570 -21.76 12.26 21.89
N ALA A 571 -20.47 12.49 21.68
CA ALA A 571 -19.96 13.77 21.18
C ALA A 571 -18.74 13.55 20.28
N PHE A 572 -18.51 14.46 19.36
CA PHE A 572 -17.25 14.51 18.62
C PHE A 572 -16.15 15.10 19.50
N ARG A 573 -15.07 14.35 19.67
CA ARG A 573 -13.92 14.76 20.48
C ARG A 573 -12.66 14.84 19.61
N LYS A 574 -11.89 15.89 19.81
CA LYS A 574 -10.58 16.06 19.17
C LYS A 574 -9.70 14.83 19.43
N LEU A 575 -9.04 14.33 18.40
CA LEU A 575 -8.07 13.25 18.54
C LEU A 575 -6.87 13.75 19.36
N SER A 576 -6.49 12.99 20.39
CA SER A 576 -5.41 13.35 21.32
C SER A 576 -4.01 13.01 20.80
N GLY A 577 -3.92 12.22 19.75
CA GLY A 577 -2.67 11.78 19.11
C GLY A 577 -2.94 11.04 17.83
N PRO A 578 -1.91 10.86 16.99
CA PRO A 578 -2.03 10.11 15.75
C PRO A 578 -2.27 8.62 16.04
N GLY A 579 -2.96 7.92 15.15
CA GLY A 579 -3.21 6.50 15.32
C GLY A 579 -3.98 5.87 14.19
N TRP A 580 -3.92 4.54 14.12
CA TRP A 580 -4.69 3.76 13.17
C TRP A 580 -6.16 3.72 13.57
N MET A 581 -7.02 4.04 12.62
CA MET A 581 -8.47 3.86 12.73
C MET A 581 -8.87 2.70 11.83
N GLY A 582 -9.59 1.71 12.40
CA GLY A 582 -10.03 0.54 11.65
C GLY A 582 -11.11 0.88 10.62
N TYR A 583 -11.29 -0.02 9.63
CA TYR A 583 -12.34 0.08 8.62
C TYR A 583 -13.75 0.14 9.23
N ASN A 584 -14.75 0.54 8.45
CA ASN A 584 -16.14 0.78 8.89
C ASN A 584 -16.25 1.85 9.99
N ARG A 585 -15.31 2.79 10.04
CA ARG A 585 -15.30 3.93 10.95
C ARG A 585 -15.38 5.23 10.17
N SER A 586 -15.68 6.30 10.88
CA SER A 586 -15.72 7.63 10.31
C SER A 586 -15.16 8.64 11.29
N TYR A 587 -14.58 9.70 10.78
CA TYR A 587 -14.10 10.84 11.56
C TYR A 587 -14.60 12.14 10.94
N LEU A 588 -14.52 13.22 11.71
CA LEU A 588 -14.99 14.54 11.32
C LEU A 588 -13.77 15.48 11.23
N PRO A 589 -13.29 15.85 10.04
CA PRO A 589 -12.29 16.88 9.85
C PRO A 589 -12.98 18.25 9.90
N LEU A 590 -12.56 19.14 10.80
CA LEU A 590 -13.06 20.52 10.86
C LEU A 590 -11.94 21.50 10.59
N PRO A 591 -12.18 22.57 9.80
CA PRO A 591 -11.22 23.66 9.62
C PRO A 591 -10.69 24.17 10.96
N GLU A 592 -9.39 24.47 11.04
CA GLU A 592 -8.73 24.87 12.29
C GLU A 592 -9.42 26.08 12.96
N LYS A 593 -9.97 27.00 12.17
CA LYS A 593 -10.76 28.13 12.64
C LYS A 593 -12.06 27.74 13.37
N MET A 594 -12.57 26.53 13.14
CA MET A 594 -13.77 25.96 13.80
C MET A 594 -13.41 25.01 14.93
N ALA A 595 -12.12 24.74 15.17
CA ALA A 595 -11.64 23.74 16.11
C ALA A 595 -11.91 24.13 17.57
N GLY A 596 -13.04 23.66 18.10
CA GLY A 596 -13.35 23.64 19.54
C GLY A 596 -12.70 22.44 20.24
N THR A 597 -12.99 22.25 21.53
CA THR A 597 -12.53 21.08 22.30
C THR A 597 -13.41 19.86 22.08
N ASN A 598 -14.73 20.06 21.97
CA ASN A 598 -15.74 19.03 21.78
C ASN A 598 -16.95 19.63 21.06
N PHE A 599 -17.66 18.79 20.29
CA PHE A 599 -18.90 19.17 19.62
C PHE A 599 -20.05 18.29 20.10
N SER A 600 -21.18 18.91 20.44
CA SER A 600 -22.46 18.24 20.65
C SER A 600 -23.17 18.00 19.32
N MET A 601 -24.03 16.98 19.25
CA MET A 601 -24.73 16.59 18.02
C MET A 601 -26.19 17.06 18.06
N THR A 602 -26.65 17.72 17.01
CA THR A 602 -28.05 18.05 16.76
C THR A 602 -28.54 17.25 15.56
N PHE A 603 -29.65 16.54 15.70
CA PHE A 603 -30.22 15.65 14.70
C PHE A 603 -31.53 16.21 14.15
N THR A 604 -31.68 16.19 12.83
CA THR A 604 -32.96 16.45 12.17
C THR A 604 -33.41 15.16 11.49
N ASP A 605 -34.55 14.63 11.92
CA ASP A 605 -35.16 13.44 11.37
C ASP A 605 -35.89 13.77 10.05
N VAL A 606 -36.17 12.77 9.19
CA VAL A 606 -36.87 12.97 7.90
C VAL A 606 -38.27 13.57 8.05
N ASP A 607 -38.90 13.51 9.22
CA ASP A 607 -40.17 14.17 9.52
C ASP A 607 -39.98 15.65 9.97
N GLY A 608 -38.76 16.16 9.96
CA GLY A 608 -38.42 17.51 10.38
C GLY A 608 -38.34 17.70 11.90
N THR A 609 -38.40 16.63 12.69
CA THR A 609 -38.20 16.72 14.15
C THR A 609 -36.72 16.86 14.44
N THR A 610 -36.38 17.71 15.41
CA THR A 610 -34.97 18.00 15.81
C THR A 610 -34.72 17.57 17.25
N ASP A 611 -33.63 16.79 17.47
CA ASP A 611 -33.16 16.36 18.78
C ASP A 611 -31.68 16.75 18.95
N THR A 612 -31.30 17.31 20.10
CA THR A 612 -29.94 17.74 20.39
C THR A 612 -29.39 17.00 21.60
N ILE A 613 -28.21 16.40 21.42
CA ILE A 613 -27.49 15.70 22.49
C ILE A 613 -26.39 16.59 23.04
N GLY A 614 -26.21 16.51 24.35
CA GLY A 614 -25.31 17.39 25.09
C GLY A 614 -25.97 18.69 25.51
N TYR A 615 -27.27 18.82 25.24
CA TYR A 615 -28.05 19.98 25.55
C TYR A 615 -28.00 20.38 27.06
N GLU A 616 -28.00 19.40 27.96
CA GLU A 616 -27.88 19.69 29.40
C GLU A 616 -26.52 20.31 29.80
N ALA A 617 -25.43 19.90 29.13
CA ALA A 617 -24.13 20.49 29.32
C ALA A 617 -24.07 21.93 28.76
N PHE A 618 -24.65 22.13 27.59
CA PHE A 618 -24.75 23.46 26.95
C PHE A 618 -25.62 24.43 27.75
N ILE A 619 -26.73 23.97 28.32
CA ILE A 619 -27.61 24.76 29.15
C ILE A 619 -26.91 25.27 30.44
N ASN A 620 -26.03 24.45 31.02
CA ASN A 620 -25.32 24.81 32.24
C ASN A 620 -24.18 25.84 32.00
N ASP A 621 -23.69 25.94 30.77
CA ASP A 621 -22.65 26.91 30.38
C ASP A 621 -23.20 28.27 29.91
N CYS A 622 -24.53 28.38 29.66
CA CYS A 622 -25.16 29.63 29.26
C CYS A 622 -25.46 30.51 30.46
N ASP A 623 -24.49 31.24 30.96
CA ASP A 623 -24.63 32.20 32.07
C ASP A 623 -25.17 33.60 31.66
N GLY A 624 -25.62 33.74 30.40
CA GLY A 624 -26.09 34.99 29.83
C GLY A 624 -27.61 35.10 29.66
N ASP A 625 -28.09 36.32 29.34
CA ASP A 625 -29.47 36.58 28.93
C ASP A 625 -29.77 36.20 27.45
N ASP A 626 -28.93 35.36 26.86
CA ASP A 626 -29.08 34.92 25.48
C ASP A 626 -30.20 33.90 25.31
N PHE A 627 -30.84 33.95 24.15
CA PHE A 627 -31.94 33.05 23.76
C PHE A 627 -31.49 32.17 22.64
N TYR A 628 -31.80 30.87 22.71
CA TYR A 628 -31.49 29.90 21.71
C TYR A 628 -32.75 29.13 21.32
N ASP A 629 -32.89 28.73 20.05
CA ASP A 629 -33.94 27.80 19.62
C ASP A 629 -33.60 26.35 20.02
N LEU A 630 -34.49 25.41 19.72
CA LEU A 630 -34.28 23.99 20.06
C LEU A 630 -33.13 23.35 19.29
N SER A 631 -32.67 23.97 18.20
CA SER A 631 -31.50 23.53 17.44
C SER A 631 -30.17 24.08 18.00
N GLY A 632 -30.25 24.90 19.06
CA GLY A 632 -29.09 25.55 19.69
C GLY A 632 -28.66 26.83 18.99
N ARG A 633 -29.36 27.30 17.95
CA ARG A 633 -29.03 28.57 17.28
C ARG A 633 -29.47 29.74 18.12
N ARG A 634 -28.58 30.75 18.24
CA ARG A 634 -28.89 32.00 18.93
C ARG A 634 -30.09 32.69 18.24
N THR A 635 -31.09 33.01 18.99
CA THR A 635 -32.34 33.60 18.47
C THR A 635 -32.69 34.90 19.15
N ALA A 636 -33.56 35.69 18.51
CA ALA A 636 -34.02 36.95 19.13
C ALA A 636 -34.98 36.66 20.29
N PRO A 637 -35.00 37.54 21.30
CA PRO A 637 -35.95 37.43 22.44
C PRO A 637 -37.43 37.40 22.04
N THR A 638 -37.73 37.82 20.81
CA THR A 638 -39.08 37.90 20.23
C THR A 638 -39.49 36.70 19.37
N ALA A 639 -38.58 35.70 19.19
CA ALA A 639 -38.91 34.51 18.40
C ALA A 639 -40.07 33.75 19.02
N LYS A 640 -40.98 33.28 18.13
CA LYS A 640 -42.14 32.44 18.53
C LYS A 640 -41.74 30.98 18.55
N GLY A 641 -42.18 30.25 19.57
CA GLY A 641 -41.93 28.81 19.69
C GLY A 641 -41.22 28.46 20.99
N VAL A 642 -40.58 27.30 21.04
CA VAL A 642 -39.80 26.90 22.20
C VAL A 642 -38.41 27.51 22.08
N ILE A 643 -38.07 28.36 23.02
CA ILE A 643 -36.73 28.96 23.12
C ILE A 643 -36.09 28.57 24.44
N VAL A 644 -34.77 28.63 24.52
CA VAL A 644 -34.00 28.32 25.72
C VAL A 644 -33.38 29.61 26.25
N ARG A 645 -33.57 29.85 27.54
CA ARG A 645 -32.93 30.93 28.25
C ARG A 645 -32.48 30.46 29.64
N LYS A 646 -31.22 30.71 30.02
CA LYS A 646 -30.66 30.30 31.32
C LYS A 646 -30.95 28.83 31.63
N GLY A 647 -30.74 27.95 30.63
CA GLY A 647 -30.94 26.51 30.80
C GLY A 647 -32.40 26.04 30.95
N ARG A 648 -33.40 26.89 30.73
CA ARG A 648 -34.82 26.50 30.82
C ARG A 648 -35.55 26.71 29.50
N LYS A 649 -36.37 25.72 29.13
CA LYS A 649 -37.29 25.86 27.99
C LYS A 649 -38.35 26.91 28.33
N VAL A 650 -38.49 27.92 27.48
CA VAL A 650 -39.51 28.96 27.59
C VAL A 650 -40.38 28.91 26.35
N LEU A 651 -41.69 28.66 26.52
CA LEU A 651 -42.65 28.80 25.43
C LEU A 651 -43.00 30.28 25.25
N LYS A 652 -42.82 30.81 24.05
CA LYS A 652 -43.26 32.15 23.70
C LYS A 652 -44.19 32.13 22.51
#